data_35b4b2401de0cc37fa008008e14f7c76
#
_entry.id   35b4b2401de0cc37fa008008e14f7c76
#
_cell.length_a   1.000
_cell.length_b   1.000
_cell.length_c   1.000
_cell.angle_alpha   90.00
_cell.angle_beta   90.00
_cell.angle_gamma   90.00
#
_symmetry.space_group_name_H-M   'P 1'
#
loop_
_entity.id
_entity.type
_entity.pdbx_description
1 polymer ?
#
loop_
_entity_poly.entity_id
_entity_poly.type
_entity_poly.pdbx_seq_one_letter_code
_entity_poly.pdbx_strand_id
1 'polypeptide(L)'
;MAALETIRTKFGIGASLIIAFGLLLFLVNPSDIIQTVQSTSSKNDVGKINGKAISYLQFDNEVRHMDEVRKMVSGTSSTSDEDQTNLRNMTWQSLVDRYLVVPTIESAGIRVGQQEQENMFVGDNPSPIASSFYGFYDEDGNYSVDRVRELVEGAETSETYRMIRDYLFDAARTNRFNEKYISLFNAGTYVNALERKRAIEENNATANVSFVMSPNMYYPEDSTVVVSKADVEKFYNDHKESFRQVANRDIRYAVFELNASQQDIANSNAKFVGLYDDFASTDNMRNFLQKNSDRKWDDAWYKAGELRSVNSDIDTFVSENNAGVSPVYQSGTTFYAARIMDSANIPDSVYVRHIMLVGNDAKHLADSLVNVVNKNNFSTLANLYSADKGNAQDGEMGNIGWMSKNIMIKGFEPVLEAKVGVPFILNTQYGTHVVEVVKATAPVAKKKVAIFEKEASISKETERAISEQARLLAVRSQGKLDNFKTICDTTGIYARSLNITEATENYGAISHAKEVTRWAFNNKPGKASDVIPVDNKYYFVVAVEKAHKEGIPALNEVYSDIRSQVYREKYSQKRAADVAAQIEGLTSMDAIAEKLNATVSNLSDVTFSTTSAPTTEPAFVGAVASAKEGAITGPVAGIMGSYVFQVNGRDMGSYFTEDDAKAAQTRFVNYYDQMLMAVMADKAVKDNRARFY
;
A
#
# COMPACT_ATOMS: atom_id res chain seq x y z
N MET A 1 -56.67 -55.39 9.66
CA MET A 1 -57.33 -54.55 8.66
C MET A 1 -57.88 -53.24 9.25
N ALA A 2 -58.40 -53.21 10.47
CA ALA A 2 -58.92 -52.01 11.14
C ALA A 2 -57.94 -50.81 11.29
N ALA A 3 -56.64 -51.08 11.50
CA ALA A 3 -55.65 -50.05 11.68
C ALA A 3 -55.35 -49.25 10.36
N LEU A 4 -55.35 -49.93 9.23
CA LEU A 4 -55.13 -49.32 7.92
C LEU A 4 -56.33 -48.46 7.47
N GLU A 5 -57.55 -48.85 7.88
CA GLU A 5 -58.79 -48.13 7.57
C GLU A 5 -58.90 -46.84 8.42
N THR A 6 -58.42 -46.86 9.67
CA THR A 6 -58.35 -45.69 10.56
C THR A 6 -57.33 -44.67 10.07
N ILE A 7 -56.17 -45.12 9.55
CA ILE A 7 -55.16 -44.27 8.96
C ILE A 7 -55.70 -43.60 7.69
N ARG A 8 -56.40 -44.35 6.84
CA ARG A 8 -56.95 -43.80 5.60
C ARG A 8 -58.11 -42.84 5.80
N THR A 9 -58.96 -43.04 6.81
CA THR A 9 -60.15 -42.20 7.03
C THR A 9 -59.90 -41.00 7.94
N LYS A 10 -59.01 -41.09 8.96
CA LYS A 10 -58.72 -40.02 9.90
C LYS A 10 -57.43 -39.26 9.63
N PHE A 11 -56.47 -39.91 9.01
CA PHE A 11 -55.15 -39.34 8.77
C PHE A 11 -54.71 -39.37 7.29
N GLY A 12 -55.64 -39.61 6.37
CA GLY A 12 -55.32 -39.72 4.94
C GLY A 12 -54.58 -38.49 4.37
N ILE A 13 -54.98 -37.29 4.75
CA ILE A 13 -54.30 -36.06 4.34
C ILE A 13 -52.91 -35.95 4.95
N GLY A 14 -52.76 -36.32 6.24
CA GLY A 14 -51.47 -36.34 6.91
C GLY A 14 -50.50 -37.35 6.31
N ALA A 15 -50.96 -38.57 6.01
CA ALA A 15 -50.16 -39.60 5.35
C ALA A 15 -49.75 -39.19 3.93
N SER A 16 -50.65 -38.56 3.16
CA SER A 16 -50.33 -38.04 1.84
C SER A 16 -49.32 -36.89 1.87
N LEU A 17 -49.40 -36.02 2.89
CA LEU A 17 -48.41 -34.94 3.08
C LEU A 17 -47.03 -35.50 3.49
N ILE A 18 -46.96 -36.52 4.33
CA ILE A 18 -45.71 -37.19 4.69
C ILE A 18 -45.09 -37.91 3.50
N ILE A 19 -45.89 -38.58 2.68
CA ILE A 19 -45.40 -39.25 1.46
C ILE A 19 -44.97 -38.19 0.41
N ALA A 20 -45.72 -37.11 0.24
CA ALA A 20 -45.36 -35.99 -0.65
C ALA A 20 -44.08 -35.30 -0.20
N PHE A 21 -43.90 -35.11 1.12
CA PHE A 21 -42.68 -34.55 1.72
C PHE A 21 -41.49 -35.51 1.58
N GLY A 22 -41.71 -36.81 1.76
CA GLY A 22 -40.69 -37.84 1.55
C GLY A 22 -40.25 -37.93 0.08
N LEU A 23 -41.19 -37.84 -0.87
CA LEU A 23 -40.88 -37.76 -2.31
C LEU A 23 -40.17 -36.46 -2.69
N LEU A 24 -40.52 -35.35 -2.07
CA LEU A 24 -39.87 -34.05 -2.26
C LEU A 24 -38.42 -34.09 -1.74
N LEU A 25 -38.18 -34.73 -0.60
CA LEU A 25 -36.83 -34.97 -0.08
C LEU A 25 -35.98 -35.91 -0.95
N PHE A 26 -36.61 -36.77 -1.73
CA PHE A 26 -35.91 -37.66 -2.67
C PHE A 26 -35.58 -36.98 -4.00
N LEU A 27 -36.38 -35.98 -4.39
CA LEU A 27 -36.18 -35.17 -5.60
C LEU A 27 -35.20 -34.02 -5.40
N VAL A 28 -34.98 -33.58 -4.17
CA VAL A 28 -34.08 -32.49 -3.86
C VAL A 28 -32.80 -33.04 -3.29
N ASN A 29 -31.71 -32.83 -3.99
CA ASN A 29 -30.38 -33.26 -3.54
C ASN A 29 -30.05 -32.61 -2.18
N PRO A 30 -29.74 -33.36 -1.11
CA PRO A 30 -29.44 -32.78 0.21
C PRO A 30 -28.35 -31.69 0.17
N SER A 31 -27.40 -31.80 -0.77
CA SER A 31 -26.37 -30.79 -0.99
C SER A 31 -26.93 -29.43 -1.45
N ASP A 32 -28.02 -29.44 -2.26
CA ASP A 32 -28.63 -28.21 -2.77
C ASP A 32 -29.44 -27.47 -1.66
N ILE A 33 -30.04 -28.24 -0.74
CA ILE A 33 -30.72 -27.69 0.44
C ILE A 33 -29.69 -27.08 1.39
N ILE A 34 -28.57 -27.77 1.65
CA ILE A 34 -27.51 -27.27 2.51
C ILE A 34 -26.87 -26.01 1.92
N GLN A 35 -26.60 -25.98 0.61
CA GLN A 35 -26.14 -24.79 -0.10
C GLN A 35 -27.14 -23.63 0.00
N THR A 36 -28.43 -23.89 -0.21
CA THR A 36 -29.48 -22.86 -0.16
C THR A 36 -29.66 -22.31 1.26
N VAL A 37 -29.60 -23.16 2.30
CA VAL A 37 -29.70 -22.73 3.70
C VAL A 37 -28.43 -22.01 4.16
N GLN A 38 -27.26 -22.42 3.70
CA GLN A 38 -26.00 -21.70 3.95
C GLN A 38 -25.93 -20.35 3.21
N SER A 39 -26.47 -20.27 1.99
CA SER A 39 -26.53 -19.01 1.22
C SER A 39 -27.56 -18.01 1.76
N THR A 40 -28.54 -18.46 2.56
CA THR A 40 -29.60 -17.58 3.12
C THR A 40 -29.21 -17.00 4.49
N SER A 41 -28.12 -17.42 5.09
CA SER A 41 -27.62 -16.85 6.35
C SER A 41 -26.77 -15.61 6.11
N SER A 42 -27.26 -14.43 6.47
CA SER A 42 -26.52 -13.15 6.37
C SER A 42 -25.17 -13.16 7.13
N LYS A 43 -24.87 -14.21 7.91
CA LYS A 43 -23.55 -14.40 8.55
C LYS A 43 -22.48 -14.87 7.58
N ASN A 44 -22.86 -15.43 6.43
CA ASN A 44 -21.93 -15.95 5.41
C ASN A 44 -21.77 -14.99 4.20
N ASP A 45 -22.34 -13.78 4.30
CA ASP A 45 -22.20 -12.79 3.23
C ASP A 45 -20.88 -12.03 3.41
N VAL A 46 -20.01 -12.10 2.41
CA VAL A 46 -18.78 -11.28 2.33
C VAL A 46 -19.09 -9.80 2.15
N GLY A 47 -20.31 -9.46 1.80
CA GLY A 47 -20.77 -8.10 1.73
C GLY A 47 -22.11 -7.93 1.03
N LYS A 48 -22.47 -6.67 0.81
CA LYS A 48 -23.70 -6.28 0.11
C LYS A 48 -23.41 -5.11 -0.82
N ILE A 49 -23.82 -5.21 -2.06
CA ILE A 49 -23.60 -4.17 -3.08
C ILE A 49 -24.94 -3.80 -3.68
N ASN A 50 -25.34 -2.53 -3.56
CA ASN A 50 -26.59 -1.99 -4.08
C ASN A 50 -27.81 -2.87 -3.74
N GLY A 51 -27.90 -3.28 -2.47
CA GLY A 51 -28.97 -4.14 -1.99
C GLY A 51 -28.80 -5.65 -2.24
N LYS A 52 -27.90 -6.07 -3.13
CA LYS A 52 -27.61 -7.48 -3.44
C LYS A 52 -26.58 -8.03 -2.48
N ALA A 53 -26.92 -9.09 -1.73
CA ALA A 53 -25.98 -9.82 -0.89
C ALA A 53 -25.01 -10.66 -1.75
N ILE A 54 -23.74 -10.67 -1.39
CA ILE A 54 -22.69 -11.47 -2.03
C ILE A 54 -22.25 -12.52 -1.01
N SER A 55 -22.57 -13.77 -1.26
CA SER A 55 -22.18 -14.87 -0.37
C SER A 55 -20.69 -15.19 -0.52
N TYR A 56 -20.10 -15.81 0.53
CA TYR A 56 -18.71 -16.30 0.50
C TYR A 56 -18.44 -17.20 -0.72
N LEU A 57 -19.31 -18.17 -0.97
CA LEU A 57 -19.14 -19.10 -2.08
C LEU A 57 -19.20 -18.41 -3.44
N GLN A 58 -20.12 -17.45 -3.60
CA GLN A 58 -20.20 -16.66 -4.84
C GLN A 58 -18.92 -15.87 -5.04
N PHE A 59 -18.44 -15.18 -4.01
CA PHE A 59 -17.23 -14.37 -4.09
C PHE A 59 -15.99 -15.22 -4.37
N ASP A 60 -15.84 -16.36 -3.70
CA ASP A 60 -14.72 -17.28 -3.91
C ASP A 60 -14.69 -17.87 -5.33
N ASN A 61 -15.86 -18.13 -5.92
CA ASN A 61 -15.97 -18.54 -7.32
C ASN A 61 -15.53 -17.41 -8.27
N GLU A 62 -15.93 -16.16 -8.01
CA GLU A 62 -15.51 -15.00 -8.80
C GLU A 62 -14.00 -14.75 -8.68
N VAL A 63 -13.41 -14.94 -7.47
CA VAL A 63 -11.96 -14.84 -7.26
C VAL A 63 -11.21 -15.90 -8.07
N ARG A 64 -11.66 -17.15 -8.04
CA ARG A 64 -11.05 -18.23 -8.84
C ARG A 64 -11.15 -17.96 -10.34
N HIS A 65 -12.31 -17.52 -10.80
CA HIS A 65 -12.50 -17.14 -12.20
C HIS A 65 -11.55 -16.00 -12.60
N MET A 66 -11.43 -14.96 -11.77
CA MET A 66 -10.50 -13.84 -12.00
C MET A 66 -9.03 -14.29 -12.03
N ASP A 67 -8.64 -15.25 -11.17
CA ASP A 67 -7.28 -15.81 -11.17
C ASP A 67 -6.99 -16.60 -12.45
N GLU A 68 -7.95 -17.38 -12.94
CA GLU A 68 -7.85 -18.10 -14.21
C GLU A 68 -7.69 -17.15 -15.39
N VAL A 69 -8.54 -16.13 -15.47
CA VAL A 69 -8.45 -15.11 -16.52
C VAL A 69 -7.10 -14.38 -16.45
N ARG A 70 -6.66 -13.99 -15.26
CA ARG A 70 -5.37 -13.31 -15.05
C ARG A 70 -4.19 -14.17 -15.53
N LYS A 71 -4.21 -15.47 -15.22
CA LYS A 71 -3.20 -16.41 -15.73
C LYS A 71 -3.17 -16.46 -17.25
N MET A 72 -4.32 -16.45 -17.90
CA MET A 72 -4.43 -16.46 -19.35
C MET A 72 -3.97 -15.16 -19.99
N VAL A 73 -4.29 -14.01 -19.37
CA VAL A 73 -3.98 -12.66 -19.91
C VAL A 73 -2.54 -12.25 -19.64
N SER A 74 -1.99 -12.53 -18.47
CA SER A 74 -0.66 -12.05 -18.05
C SER A 74 0.38 -13.15 -17.89
N GLY A 75 0.00 -14.42 -17.97
CA GLY A 75 0.89 -15.56 -17.73
C GLY A 75 1.35 -15.73 -16.28
N THR A 76 0.83 -14.93 -15.35
CA THR A 76 1.23 -14.91 -13.95
C THR A 76 0.16 -15.51 -13.04
N SER A 77 0.58 -16.34 -12.08
CA SER A 77 -0.30 -16.87 -11.02
C SER A 77 -0.12 -16.08 -9.74
N SER A 78 -1.19 -15.92 -8.98
CA SER A 78 -1.14 -15.33 -7.63
C SER A 78 -0.54 -16.34 -6.65
N THR A 79 0.74 -16.21 -6.32
CA THR A 79 1.48 -17.16 -5.49
C THR A 79 1.79 -16.64 -4.08
N SER A 80 1.79 -15.33 -3.88
CA SER A 80 1.99 -14.70 -2.56
C SER A 80 0.68 -14.32 -1.89
N ASP A 81 0.69 -14.13 -0.58
CA ASP A 81 -0.48 -13.65 0.17
C ASP A 81 -0.88 -12.23 -0.27
N GLU A 82 0.08 -11.41 -0.65
CA GLU A 82 -0.16 -10.09 -1.21
C GLU A 82 -0.86 -10.17 -2.57
N ASP A 83 -0.42 -11.05 -3.47
CA ASP A 83 -1.07 -11.30 -4.75
C ASP A 83 -2.50 -11.79 -4.58
N GLN A 84 -2.74 -12.70 -3.63
CA GLN A 84 -4.08 -13.19 -3.30
C GLN A 84 -4.98 -12.08 -2.75
N THR A 85 -4.42 -11.19 -1.92
CA THR A 85 -5.14 -10.03 -1.40
C THR A 85 -5.51 -9.06 -2.52
N ASN A 86 -4.56 -8.76 -3.41
CA ASN A 86 -4.80 -7.90 -4.57
C ASN A 86 -5.84 -8.50 -5.51
N LEU A 87 -5.79 -9.80 -5.76
CA LEU A 87 -6.78 -10.50 -6.56
C LEU A 87 -8.20 -10.39 -5.97
N ARG A 88 -8.35 -10.58 -4.66
CA ARG A 88 -9.64 -10.40 -3.96
C ARG A 88 -10.14 -8.95 -4.04
N ASN A 89 -9.24 -7.98 -3.92
CA ASN A 89 -9.59 -6.57 -4.05
C ASN A 89 -10.06 -6.22 -5.47
N MET A 90 -9.36 -6.69 -6.50
CA MET A 90 -9.75 -6.52 -7.90
C MET A 90 -11.10 -7.17 -8.18
N THR A 91 -11.33 -8.39 -7.70
CA THR A 91 -12.60 -9.10 -7.84
C THR A 91 -13.75 -8.35 -7.17
N TRP A 92 -13.52 -7.85 -5.95
CA TRP A 92 -14.54 -7.06 -5.25
C TRP A 92 -14.86 -5.77 -5.99
N GLN A 93 -13.86 -5.05 -6.50
CA GLN A 93 -14.08 -3.84 -7.28
C GLN A 93 -14.88 -4.14 -8.56
N SER A 94 -14.55 -5.22 -9.27
CA SER A 94 -15.33 -5.66 -10.45
C SER A 94 -16.80 -5.93 -10.12
N LEU A 95 -17.10 -6.49 -8.93
CA LEU A 95 -18.47 -6.68 -8.48
C LEU A 95 -19.15 -5.34 -8.13
N VAL A 96 -18.44 -4.40 -7.52
CA VAL A 96 -18.93 -3.05 -7.24
C VAL A 96 -19.25 -2.32 -8.56
N ASP A 97 -18.37 -2.41 -9.53
CA ASP A 97 -18.57 -1.82 -10.86
C ASP A 97 -19.81 -2.42 -11.53
N ARG A 98 -19.93 -3.74 -11.52
CA ARG A 98 -21.04 -4.48 -12.14
C ARG A 98 -22.41 -4.19 -11.51
N TYR A 99 -22.49 -4.11 -10.17
CA TYR A 99 -23.78 -4.02 -9.48
C TYR A 99 -24.15 -2.62 -9.01
N LEU A 100 -23.19 -1.69 -8.96
CA LEU A 100 -23.43 -0.31 -8.49
C LEU A 100 -23.04 0.73 -9.53
N VAL A 101 -21.76 0.75 -9.93
CA VAL A 101 -21.20 1.88 -10.69
C VAL A 101 -21.81 1.96 -12.07
N VAL A 102 -21.71 0.91 -12.88
CA VAL A 102 -22.24 0.89 -14.25
C VAL A 102 -23.75 1.13 -14.27
N PRO A 103 -24.58 0.45 -13.44
CA PRO A 103 -26.02 0.73 -13.39
C PRO A 103 -26.37 2.17 -12.98
N THR A 104 -25.59 2.76 -12.07
CA THR A 104 -25.79 4.16 -11.64
C THR A 104 -25.51 5.12 -12.79
N ILE A 105 -24.40 4.92 -13.51
CA ILE A 105 -24.03 5.71 -14.68
C ILE A 105 -25.04 5.56 -15.80
N GLU A 106 -25.53 4.35 -16.03
CA GLU A 106 -26.59 4.08 -17.02
C GLU A 106 -27.91 4.77 -16.63
N SER A 107 -28.24 4.82 -15.34
CA SER A 107 -29.45 5.53 -14.87
C SER A 107 -29.37 7.05 -15.09
N ALA A 108 -28.15 7.61 -15.11
CA ALA A 108 -27.92 9.00 -15.49
C ALA A 108 -28.01 9.27 -16.99
N GLY A 109 -28.33 8.25 -17.82
CA GLY A 109 -28.52 8.39 -19.26
C GLY A 109 -27.27 8.16 -20.10
N ILE A 110 -26.12 7.88 -19.49
CA ILE A 110 -24.88 7.58 -20.22
C ILE A 110 -24.96 6.15 -20.77
N ARG A 111 -24.49 5.98 -22.01
CA ARG A 111 -24.49 4.68 -22.70
C ARG A 111 -23.14 4.43 -23.37
N VAL A 112 -22.76 3.17 -23.43
CA VAL A 112 -21.67 2.67 -24.29
C VAL A 112 -22.31 1.71 -25.28
N GLY A 113 -22.45 2.15 -26.53
CA GLY A 113 -23.10 1.39 -27.59
C GLY A 113 -22.16 0.32 -28.16
N GLN A 114 -22.75 -0.64 -28.90
CA GLN A 114 -21.99 -1.74 -29.51
C GLN A 114 -20.93 -1.23 -30.49
N GLN A 115 -21.24 -0.30 -31.36
CA GLN A 115 -20.30 0.29 -32.32
C GLN A 115 -19.12 1.01 -31.60
N GLU A 116 -19.43 1.69 -30.50
CA GLU A 116 -18.39 2.33 -29.69
C GLU A 116 -17.48 1.29 -29.02
N GLN A 117 -18.05 0.21 -28.50
CA GLN A 117 -17.30 -0.89 -27.90
C GLN A 117 -16.41 -1.59 -28.93
N GLU A 118 -16.90 -1.84 -30.12
CA GLU A 118 -16.11 -2.38 -31.23
C GLU A 118 -14.94 -1.45 -31.59
N ASN A 119 -15.18 -0.15 -31.70
CA ASN A 119 -14.15 0.85 -32.02
C ASN A 119 -13.06 0.94 -30.95
N MET A 120 -13.35 0.58 -29.69
CA MET A 120 -12.32 0.52 -28.62
C MET A 120 -11.27 -0.58 -28.85
N PHE A 121 -11.54 -1.53 -29.76
CA PHE A 121 -10.62 -2.63 -30.09
C PHE A 121 -10.12 -2.57 -31.53
N VAL A 122 -10.94 -2.14 -32.47
CA VAL A 122 -10.59 -2.17 -33.91
C VAL A 122 -10.51 -0.78 -34.54
N GLY A 123 -10.76 0.29 -33.79
CA GLY A 123 -10.64 1.67 -34.26
C GLY A 123 -9.19 2.17 -34.31
N ASP A 124 -9.01 3.38 -34.88
CA ASP A 124 -7.69 4.02 -35.05
C ASP A 124 -6.97 4.31 -33.71
N ASN A 125 -7.73 4.41 -32.62
CA ASN A 125 -7.22 4.65 -31.27
C ASN A 125 -7.79 3.58 -30.32
N PRO A 126 -7.15 2.41 -30.18
CA PRO A 126 -7.59 1.37 -29.25
C PRO A 126 -7.61 1.87 -27.80
N SER A 127 -8.56 1.34 -27.01
CA SER A 127 -8.65 1.68 -25.59
C SER A 127 -7.40 1.28 -24.82
N PRO A 128 -7.09 1.93 -23.67
CA PRO A 128 -5.99 1.52 -22.82
C PRO A 128 -6.03 0.03 -22.42
N ILE A 129 -7.23 -0.52 -22.23
CA ILE A 129 -7.43 -1.94 -21.92
C ILE A 129 -7.01 -2.82 -23.11
N ALA A 130 -7.43 -2.47 -24.33
CA ALA A 130 -7.03 -3.19 -25.53
C ALA A 130 -5.52 -3.09 -25.77
N SER A 131 -4.97 -1.89 -25.65
CA SER A 131 -3.52 -1.64 -25.84
C SER A 131 -2.64 -2.28 -24.78
N SER A 132 -3.17 -2.59 -23.58
CA SER A 132 -2.40 -3.27 -22.54
C SER A 132 -2.32 -4.79 -22.71
N PHE A 133 -3.13 -5.38 -23.60
CA PHE A 133 -3.13 -6.82 -23.80
C PHE A 133 -2.13 -7.22 -24.90
N TYR A 134 -1.03 -7.85 -24.48
CA TYR A 134 0.06 -8.26 -25.38
C TYR A 134 -0.38 -9.20 -26.50
N GLY A 135 -1.44 -9.99 -26.30
CA GLY A 135 -2.00 -10.89 -27.32
C GLY A 135 -2.55 -10.19 -28.57
N PHE A 136 -2.75 -8.87 -28.53
CA PHE A 136 -3.19 -8.06 -29.67
C PHE A 136 -2.04 -7.47 -30.50
N TYR A 137 -0.79 -7.84 -30.20
CA TYR A 137 0.36 -7.36 -30.94
C TYR A 137 0.88 -8.43 -31.90
N ASP A 138 1.33 -8.00 -33.07
CA ASP A 138 1.99 -8.85 -34.05
C ASP A 138 3.44 -9.16 -33.68
N GLU A 139 4.15 -9.92 -34.52
CA GLU A 139 5.54 -10.30 -34.30
C GLU A 139 6.49 -9.08 -34.35
N ASP A 140 6.07 -8.00 -34.99
CA ASP A 140 6.81 -6.74 -35.10
C ASP A 140 6.53 -5.78 -33.93
N GLY A 141 5.64 -6.17 -33.00
CA GLY A 141 5.27 -5.37 -31.83
C GLY A 141 4.29 -4.26 -32.13
N ASN A 142 3.56 -4.32 -33.26
CA ASN A 142 2.49 -3.36 -33.58
C ASN A 142 1.15 -3.92 -33.17
N TYR A 143 0.23 -3.03 -32.74
CA TYR A 143 -1.14 -3.41 -32.44
C TYR A 143 -1.85 -3.93 -33.71
N SER A 144 -2.39 -5.13 -33.67
CA SER A 144 -2.97 -5.84 -34.81
C SER A 144 -4.46 -6.07 -34.63
N VAL A 145 -5.26 -5.43 -35.47
CA VAL A 145 -6.72 -5.62 -35.53
C VAL A 145 -7.07 -7.06 -35.92
N ASP A 146 -6.21 -7.73 -36.70
CA ASP A 146 -6.45 -9.13 -37.09
C ASP A 146 -6.31 -10.07 -35.90
N ARG A 147 -5.39 -9.80 -34.95
CA ARG A 147 -5.30 -10.54 -33.69
C ARG A 147 -6.53 -10.35 -32.81
N VAL A 148 -7.13 -9.17 -32.84
CA VAL A 148 -8.42 -8.92 -32.16
C VAL A 148 -9.53 -9.78 -32.77
N ARG A 149 -9.60 -9.82 -34.12
CA ARG A 149 -10.60 -10.65 -34.82
C ARG A 149 -10.40 -12.13 -34.55
N GLU A 150 -9.15 -12.59 -34.54
CA GLU A 150 -8.79 -13.98 -34.20
C GLU A 150 -9.30 -14.37 -32.81
N LEU A 151 -9.14 -13.49 -31.80
CA LEU A 151 -9.69 -13.72 -30.46
C LEU A 151 -11.22 -13.80 -30.48
N VAL A 152 -11.89 -12.89 -31.20
CA VAL A 152 -13.35 -12.83 -31.25
C VAL A 152 -13.94 -14.07 -31.96
N GLU A 153 -13.39 -14.45 -33.10
CA GLU A 153 -13.81 -15.63 -33.86
C GLU A 153 -13.48 -16.93 -33.10
N GLY A 154 -12.30 -17.01 -32.51
CA GLY A 154 -11.87 -18.16 -31.71
C GLY A 154 -12.70 -18.35 -30.44
N ALA A 155 -13.33 -17.30 -29.92
CA ALA A 155 -14.20 -17.36 -28.75
C ALA A 155 -15.52 -18.13 -29.00
N GLU A 156 -15.88 -18.39 -30.23
CA GLU A 156 -17.03 -19.23 -30.56
C GLU A 156 -16.79 -20.71 -30.26
N THR A 157 -15.52 -21.16 -30.38
CA THR A 157 -15.13 -22.57 -30.27
C THR A 157 -14.23 -22.87 -29.08
N SER A 158 -13.50 -21.87 -28.56
CA SER A 158 -12.57 -21.99 -27.45
C SER A 158 -13.10 -21.30 -26.19
N GLU A 159 -13.21 -22.04 -25.10
CA GLU A 159 -13.61 -21.51 -23.79
C GLU A 159 -12.58 -20.50 -23.28
N THR A 160 -11.28 -20.77 -23.47
CA THR A 160 -10.18 -19.86 -23.11
C THR A 160 -10.30 -18.52 -23.82
N TYR A 161 -10.50 -18.53 -25.13
CA TYR A 161 -10.67 -17.28 -25.90
C TYR A 161 -11.94 -16.53 -25.51
N ARG A 162 -13.00 -17.24 -25.17
CA ARG A 162 -14.24 -16.65 -24.66
C ARG A 162 -14.01 -15.93 -23.34
N MET A 163 -13.32 -16.56 -22.39
CA MET A 163 -13.01 -15.97 -21.09
C MET A 163 -12.16 -14.70 -21.24
N ILE A 164 -11.12 -14.73 -22.07
CA ILE A 164 -10.25 -13.58 -22.33
C ILE A 164 -11.05 -12.45 -23.01
N ARG A 165 -11.82 -12.77 -24.05
CA ARG A 165 -12.67 -11.80 -24.76
C ARG A 165 -13.62 -11.12 -23.79
N ASP A 166 -14.40 -11.91 -23.04
CA ASP A 166 -15.46 -11.39 -22.16
C ASP A 166 -14.85 -10.50 -21.07
N TYR A 167 -13.70 -10.88 -20.50
CA TYR A 167 -12.98 -10.06 -19.54
C TYR A 167 -12.51 -8.73 -20.14
N LEU A 168 -11.82 -8.75 -21.28
CA LEU A 168 -11.27 -7.55 -21.91
C LEU A 168 -12.39 -6.59 -22.36
N PHE A 169 -13.46 -7.14 -22.94
CA PHE A 169 -14.60 -6.35 -23.43
C PHE A 169 -15.39 -5.73 -22.27
N ASP A 170 -15.59 -6.47 -21.18
CA ASP A 170 -16.28 -5.96 -19.98
C ASP A 170 -15.44 -4.90 -19.26
N ALA A 171 -14.12 -5.13 -19.14
CA ALA A 171 -13.19 -4.17 -18.58
C ALA A 171 -13.12 -2.86 -19.40
N ALA A 172 -13.03 -2.96 -20.74
CA ALA A 172 -13.01 -1.79 -21.62
C ALA A 172 -14.34 -1.02 -21.56
N ARG A 173 -15.47 -1.72 -21.54
CA ARG A 173 -16.80 -1.13 -21.40
C ARG A 173 -16.94 -0.39 -20.07
N THR A 174 -16.54 -1.02 -18.97
CA THR A 174 -16.58 -0.42 -17.63
C THR A 174 -15.70 0.82 -17.55
N ASN A 175 -14.48 0.74 -18.05
CA ASN A 175 -13.57 1.88 -18.12
C ASN A 175 -14.19 3.04 -18.92
N ARG A 176 -14.83 2.75 -20.06
CA ARG A 176 -15.47 3.76 -20.90
C ARG A 176 -16.67 4.44 -20.23
N PHE A 177 -17.46 3.69 -19.44
CA PHE A 177 -18.51 4.29 -18.61
C PHE A 177 -17.92 5.28 -17.61
N ASN A 178 -16.87 4.89 -16.90
CA ASN A 178 -16.19 5.74 -15.94
C ASN A 178 -15.60 6.99 -16.60
N GLU A 179 -14.90 6.85 -17.73
CA GLU A 179 -14.36 7.98 -18.49
C GLU A 179 -15.43 9.00 -18.87
N LYS A 180 -16.56 8.54 -19.42
CA LYS A 180 -17.67 9.42 -19.80
C LYS A 180 -18.27 10.13 -18.59
N TYR A 181 -18.44 9.41 -17.49
CA TYR A 181 -19.03 9.97 -16.28
C TYR A 181 -18.12 11.00 -15.63
N ILE A 182 -16.84 10.68 -15.52
CA ILE A 182 -15.81 11.60 -15.01
C ILE A 182 -15.69 12.84 -15.92
N SER A 183 -15.69 12.64 -17.25
CA SER A 183 -15.64 13.74 -18.21
C SER A 183 -16.81 14.70 -18.08
N LEU A 184 -17.99 14.19 -17.73
CA LEU A 184 -19.18 15.02 -17.48
C LEU A 184 -18.98 15.92 -16.26
N PHE A 185 -18.42 15.39 -15.17
CA PHE A 185 -18.09 16.19 -13.99
C PHE A 185 -16.97 17.21 -14.27
N ASN A 186 -15.94 16.78 -15.00
CA ASN A 186 -14.83 17.65 -15.37
C ASN A 186 -15.31 18.82 -16.24
N ALA A 187 -16.24 18.57 -17.14
CA ALA A 187 -16.88 19.62 -17.95
C ALA A 187 -17.70 20.61 -17.10
N GLY A 188 -18.27 20.14 -15.96
CA GLY A 188 -19.01 20.96 -15.00
C GLY A 188 -18.14 21.75 -14.03
N THR A 189 -16.86 21.37 -13.85
CA THR A 189 -15.91 22.03 -12.94
C THR A 189 -15.04 23.05 -13.65
N TYR A 190 -15.66 23.93 -14.43
CA TYR A 190 -14.95 24.98 -15.13
C TYR A 190 -14.55 26.11 -14.17
N VAL A 191 -13.26 26.36 -14.01
CA VAL A 191 -12.73 27.54 -13.32
C VAL A 191 -12.57 28.67 -14.33
N ASN A 192 -13.33 29.73 -14.17
CA ASN A 192 -13.31 30.86 -15.09
C ASN A 192 -12.03 31.70 -14.93
N ALA A 193 -11.79 32.58 -15.92
CA ALA A 193 -10.58 33.41 -15.91
C ALA A 193 -10.49 34.34 -14.69
N LEU A 194 -11.64 34.80 -14.15
CA LEU A 194 -11.68 35.65 -12.97
C LEU A 194 -11.26 34.88 -11.72
N GLU A 195 -11.73 33.67 -11.54
CA GLU A 195 -11.32 32.80 -10.42
C GLU A 195 -9.83 32.46 -10.49
N ARG A 196 -9.30 32.14 -11.66
CA ARG A 196 -7.86 31.90 -11.84
C ARG A 196 -7.04 33.15 -11.50
N LYS A 197 -7.44 34.32 -12.04
CA LYS A 197 -6.78 35.56 -11.72
C LYS A 197 -6.78 35.87 -10.23
N ARG A 198 -7.92 35.63 -9.56
CA ARG A 198 -8.07 35.81 -8.12
C ARG A 198 -7.19 34.85 -7.33
N ALA A 199 -7.14 33.58 -7.73
CA ALA A 199 -6.26 32.59 -7.10
C ALA A 199 -4.78 32.96 -7.23
N ILE A 200 -4.36 33.48 -8.39
CA ILE A 200 -2.99 34.00 -8.61
C ILE A 200 -2.71 35.20 -7.71
N GLU A 201 -3.61 36.18 -7.67
CA GLU A 201 -3.48 37.35 -6.82
C GLU A 201 -3.42 37.00 -5.34
N GLU A 202 -4.32 36.15 -4.85
CA GLU A 202 -4.39 35.73 -3.44
C GLU A 202 -3.18 34.89 -3.01
N ASN A 203 -2.69 34.01 -3.87
CA ASN A 203 -1.51 33.20 -3.55
C ASN A 203 -0.18 33.93 -3.69
N ASN A 204 -0.14 34.97 -4.50
CA ASN A 204 1.06 35.82 -4.67
C ASN A 204 1.09 37.04 -3.74
N ALA A 205 -0.03 37.39 -3.12
CA ALA A 205 -0.07 38.43 -2.09
C ALA A 205 0.73 37.96 -0.86
N THR A 206 1.85 38.63 -0.56
CA THR A 206 2.71 38.31 0.56
C THR A 206 2.76 39.47 1.57
N ALA A 207 3.09 39.14 2.82
CA ALA A 207 3.30 40.10 3.88
C ALA A 207 4.58 39.78 4.66
N ASN A 208 5.37 40.81 4.89
CA ASN A 208 6.52 40.77 5.81
C ASN A 208 6.02 41.18 7.19
N VAL A 209 6.24 40.33 8.18
CA VAL A 209 5.58 40.45 9.50
C VAL A 209 6.61 40.34 10.61
N SER A 210 6.58 41.27 11.56
CA SER A 210 7.19 41.11 12.87
C SER A 210 6.13 40.62 13.87
N PHE A 211 6.40 39.60 14.65
CA PHE A 211 5.44 39.08 15.61
C PHE A 211 6.09 38.67 16.92
N VAL A 212 5.27 38.69 17.99
CA VAL A 212 5.59 38.15 19.30
C VAL A 212 4.55 37.08 19.61
N MET A 213 5.01 35.90 20.01
CA MET A 213 4.15 34.76 20.40
C MET A 213 4.24 34.51 21.89
N SER A 214 3.09 34.46 22.56
CA SER A 214 2.95 33.93 23.91
C SER A 214 2.43 32.50 23.83
N PRO A 215 3.23 31.46 24.16
CA PRO A 215 2.87 30.05 23.93
C PRO A 215 1.77 29.55 24.87
N ASN A 216 0.98 28.59 24.43
CA ASN A 216 -0.08 27.96 25.23
C ASN A 216 0.41 26.88 26.21
N MET A 217 1.74 26.61 26.32
CA MET A 217 2.39 25.71 27.31
C MET A 217 1.66 24.38 27.53
N TYR A 218 1.32 23.68 26.46
CA TYR A 218 0.64 22.37 26.51
C TYR A 218 -0.76 22.37 27.16
N TYR A 219 -1.43 23.53 27.21
CA TYR A 219 -2.78 23.66 27.79
C TYR A 219 -2.90 23.13 29.24
N PRO A 220 -2.16 23.69 30.18
CA PRO A 220 -2.27 23.27 31.58
C PRO A 220 -3.71 23.48 32.09
N GLU A 221 -4.08 22.70 33.11
CA GLU A 221 -5.40 22.89 33.76
C GLU A 221 -5.52 24.30 34.37
N ASP A 222 -6.52 25.02 33.94
CA ASP A 222 -6.92 26.33 34.48
C ASP A 222 -8.38 26.26 34.95
N SER A 223 -8.57 26.36 36.26
CA SER A 223 -9.90 26.28 36.90
C SER A 223 -10.85 27.40 36.45
N THR A 224 -10.32 28.48 35.87
CA THR A 224 -11.14 29.61 35.35
C THR A 224 -11.69 29.32 33.95
N VAL A 225 -11.14 28.32 33.25
CA VAL A 225 -11.62 27.89 31.93
C VAL A 225 -12.66 26.78 32.11
N VAL A 226 -13.93 27.20 32.17
CA VAL A 226 -15.05 26.28 32.40
C VAL A 226 -15.60 25.80 31.04
N VAL A 227 -15.63 24.47 30.84
CA VAL A 227 -16.33 23.83 29.72
C VAL A 227 -17.65 23.26 30.25
N SER A 228 -18.74 23.87 29.88
CA SER A 228 -20.08 23.41 30.27
C SER A 228 -20.54 22.25 29.34
N LYS A 229 -21.55 21.50 29.81
CA LYS A 229 -22.17 20.46 28.96
C LYS A 229 -22.78 21.07 27.68
N ALA A 230 -23.34 22.25 27.76
CA ALA A 230 -23.93 22.97 26.63
C ALA A 230 -22.86 23.33 25.57
N ASP A 231 -21.63 23.67 25.97
CA ASP A 231 -20.53 23.92 25.03
C ASP A 231 -20.18 22.67 24.23
N VAL A 232 -20.11 21.52 24.93
CA VAL A 232 -19.81 20.24 24.30
C VAL A 232 -20.94 19.80 23.35
N GLU A 233 -22.20 19.96 23.78
CA GLU A 233 -23.37 19.66 22.94
C GLU A 233 -23.42 20.56 21.70
N LYS A 234 -23.12 21.85 21.86
CA LYS A 234 -23.07 22.79 20.74
C LYS A 234 -21.99 22.39 19.75
N PHE A 235 -20.76 22.18 20.22
CA PHE A 235 -19.64 21.77 19.37
C PHE A 235 -19.96 20.47 18.62
N TYR A 236 -20.49 19.46 19.30
CA TYR A 236 -20.89 18.20 18.67
C TYR A 236 -21.92 18.41 17.56
N ASN A 237 -22.94 19.22 17.79
CA ASN A 237 -24.00 19.45 16.80
C ASN A 237 -23.48 20.24 15.58
N ASP A 238 -22.62 21.24 15.81
CA ASP A 238 -22.06 22.06 14.77
C ASP A 238 -21.06 21.29 13.86
N HIS A 239 -20.40 20.24 14.42
CA HIS A 239 -19.39 19.44 13.74
C HIS A 239 -19.77 17.96 13.60
N LYS A 240 -21.05 17.63 13.63
CA LYS A 240 -21.56 16.26 13.75
C LYS A 240 -21.01 15.30 12.68
N GLU A 241 -20.92 15.76 11.43
CA GLU A 241 -20.41 14.96 10.33
C GLU A 241 -18.90 14.68 10.43
N SER A 242 -18.14 15.56 11.08
CA SER A 242 -16.69 15.35 11.31
C SER A 242 -16.38 14.17 12.25
N PHE A 243 -17.37 13.71 13.01
CA PHE A 243 -17.26 12.55 13.91
C PHE A 243 -17.67 11.23 13.24
N ARG A 244 -18.07 11.26 11.97
CA ARG A 244 -18.43 10.04 11.24
C ARG A 244 -17.25 9.08 11.22
N GLN A 245 -17.52 7.85 11.66
CA GLN A 245 -16.51 6.79 11.77
C GLN A 245 -16.96 5.51 11.05
N VAL A 246 -16.00 4.72 10.63
CA VAL A 246 -16.24 3.33 10.23
C VAL A 246 -16.41 2.44 11.46
N ALA A 247 -17.02 1.26 11.29
CA ALA A 247 -17.09 0.29 12.37
C ALA A 247 -15.69 -0.04 12.90
N ASN A 248 -15.50 0.11 14.22
CA ASN A 248 -14.20 -0.12 14.84
C ASN A 248 -14.30 -0.82 16.20
N ARG A 249 -13.16 -1.29 16.69
CA ARG A 249 -13.05 -2.00 17.99
C ARG A 249 -11.89 -1.44 18.78
N ASP A 250 -12.14 -1.14 20.06
CA ASP A 250 -11.05 -0.98 21.02
C ASP A 250 -10.68 -2.36 21.54
N ILE A 251 -9.43 -2.73 21.36
CA ILE A 251 -8.89 -4.02 21.79
C ILE A 251 -7.71 -3.82 22.74
N ARG A 252 -7.51 -4.82 23.60
CA ARG A 252 -6.21 -5.07 24.24
C ARG A 252 -5.62 -6.36 23.73
N TYR A 253 -4.30 -6.40 23.55
CA TYR A 253 -3.63 -7.59 23.09
C TYR A 253 -2.24 -7.74 23.69
N ALA A 254 -1.87 -8.97 24.01
CA ALA A 254 -0.52 -9.36 24.36
C ALA A 254 0.09 -10.15 23.19
N VAL A 255 1.37 -9.93 22.93
CA VAL A 255 2.14 -10.62 21.89
C VAL A 255 3.29 -11.37 22.52
N PHE A 256 3.43 -12.63 22.12
CA PHE A 256 4.55 -13.49 22.48
C PHE A 256 5.30 -13.82 21.18
N GLU A 257 6.48 -13.24 21.05
CA GLU A 257 7.31 -13.40 19.86
C GLU A 257 8.21 -14.63 20.01
N LEU A 258 8.28 -15.43 18.97
CA LEU A 258 9.17 -16.58 18.88
C LEU A 258 10.58 -16.10 18.56
N ASN A 259 11.35 -15.83 19.61
CA ASN A 259 12.76 -15.46 19.51
C ASN A 259 13.66 -16.61 20.01
N ALA A 260 14.80 -16.78 19.35
CA ALA A 260 15.78 -17.77 19.76
C ALA A 260 16.30 -17.50 21.19
N SER A 261 16.31 -18.52 22.04
CA SER A 261 16.88 -18.44 23.38
C SER A 261 18.42 -18.36 23.31
N GLN A 262 19.07 -17.99 24.40
CA GLN A 262 20.54 -17.99 24.47
C GLN A 262 21.13 -19.39 24.18
N GLN A 263 20.41 -20.45 24.57
CA GLN A 263 20.83 -21.82 24.28
C GLN A 263 20.68 -22.13 22.78
N ASP A 264 19.62 -21.63 22.12
CA ASP A 264 19.42 -21.78 20.69
C ASP A 264 20.51 -21.06 19.90
N ILE A 265 20.87 -19.85 20.32
CA ILE A 265 21.95 -19.06 19.74
C ILE A 265 23.29 -19.82 19.89
N ALA A 266 23.60 -20.34 21.09
CA ALA A 266 24.82 -21.10 21.31
C ALA A 266 24.88 -22.38 20.48
N ASN A 267 23.78 -23.14 20.38
CA ASN A 267 23.67 -24.33 19.56
C ASN A 267 23.80 -24.03 18.06
N SER A 268 23.22 -22.93 17.61
CA SER A 268 23.29 -22.48 16.21
C SER A 268 24.70 -22.00 15.86
N ASN A 269 25.37 -21.30 16.78
CA ASN A 269 26.78 -20.93 16.64
C ASN A 269 27.68 -22.15 16.49
N ALA A 270 27.50 -23.17 17.36
CA ALA A 270 28.29 -24.39 17.28
C ALA A 270 28.13 -25.11 15.92
N LYS A 271 26.90 -25.14 15.37
CA LYS A 271 26.63 -25.68 14.02
C LYS A 271 27.27 -24.84 12.93
N PHE A 272 27.19 -23.52 13.04
CA PHE A 272 27.78 -22.58 12.08
C PHE A 272 29.31 -22.74 12.02
N VAL A 273 29.95 -22.76 13.19
CA VAL A 273 31.39 -22.96 13.31
C VAL A 273 31.80 -24.35 12.80
N GLY A 274 30.99 -25.39 13.02
CA GLY A 274 31.21 -26.73 12.47
C GLY A 274 31.19 -26.82 10.95
N LEU A 275 30.58 -25.86 10.26
CA LEU A 275 30.55 -25.76 8.79
C LEU A 275 31.58 -24.76 8.23
N TYR A 276 32.31 -24.07 9.09
CA TYR A 276 33.19 -22.97 8.68
C TYR A 276 34.36 -23.47 7.84
N ASP A 277 34.99 -24.59 8.17
CA ASP A 277 36.11 -25.16 7.41
C ASP A 277 35.65 -25.63 6.03
N ASP A 278 34.46 -26.21 5.93
CA ASP A 278 33.84 -26.58 4.65
C ASP A 278 33.56 -25.33 3.80
N PHE A 279 33.04 -24.25 4.41
CA PHE A 279 32.85 -22.97 3.73
C PHE A 279 34.17 -22.39 3.23
N ALA A 280 35.19 -22.44 4.06
CA ALA A 280 36.50 -21.88 3.73
C ALA A 280 37.21 -22.63 2.58
N SER A 281 36.95 -23.92 2.43
CA SER A 281 37.72 -24.79 1.48
C SER A 281 36.92 -25.27 0.27
N THR A 282 35.58 -25.18 0.27
CA THR A 282 34.74 -25.73 -0.81
C THR A 282 35.08 -25.15 -2.18
N ASP A 283 35.11 -26.01 -3.20
CA ASP A 283 35.22 -25.62 -4.61
C ASP A 283 33.85 -25.31 -5.26
N ASN A 284 32.74 -25.76 -4.62
CA ASN A 284 31.38 -25.52 -5.10
C ASN A 284 30.60 -24.63 -4.12
N MET A 285 30.99 -23.36 -4.09
CA MET A 285 30.41 -22.36 -3.19
C MET A 285 28.89 -22.19 -3.38
N ARG A 286 28.41 -22.21 -4.63
CA ARG A 286 26.97 -22.09 -4.92
C ARG A 286 26.15 -23.19 -4.26
N ASN A 287 26.60 -24.43 -4.37
CA ASN A 287 25.91 -25.58 -3.73
C ASN A 287 26.01 -25.52 -2.21
N PHE A 288 27.17 -25.13 -1.67
CA PHE A 288 27.37 -24.97 -0.22
C PHE A 288 26.37 -23.95 0.37
N LEU A 289 26.28 -22.74 -0.22
CA LEU A 289 25.39 -21.68 0.27
C LEU A 289 23.92 -22.06 0.05
N GLN A 290 23.57 -22.71 -1.03
CA GLN A 290 22.20 -23.18 -1.26
C GLN A 290 21.73 -24.16 -0.18
N LYS A 291 22.63 -25.00 0.32
CA LYS A 291 22.31 -26.04 1.32
C LYS A 291 22.36 -25.51 2.76
N ASN A 292 23.28 -24.64 3.08
CA ASN A 292 23.66 -24.30 4.47
C ASN A 292 23.38 -22.86 4.87
N SER A 293 23.20 -21.93 3.90
CA SER A 293 23.06 -20.50 4.14
C SER A 293 21.64 -20.02 3.91
N ASP A 294 21.22 -19.03 4.68
CA ASP A 294 19.96 -18.31 4.43
C ASP A 294 20.13 -17.31 3.28
N ARG A 295 21.36 -16.87 3.00
CA ARG A 295 21.72 -16.09 1.83
C ARG A 295 22.21 -16.99 0.69
N LYS A 296 21.64 -16.82 -0.49
CA LYS A 296 22.08 -17.52 -1.70
C LYS A 296 23.31 -16.84 -2.30
N TRP A 297 24.10 -17.61 -3.07
CA TRP A 297 25.17 -17.06 -3.90
C TRP A 297 24.56 -16.10 -4.93
N ASP A 298 25.13 -14.89 -4.97
CA ASP A 298 24.98 -13.97 -6.09
C ASP A 298 26.36 -13.78 -6.76
N ASP A 299 26.38 -13.61 -8.06
CA ASP A 299 27.62 -13.44 -8.83
C ASP A 299 27.97 -11.94 -8.98
N ALA A 300 27.62 -11.16 -8.00
CA ALA A 300 27.75 -9.71 -8.04
C ALA A 300 29.12 -9.21 -7.56
N TRP A 301 29.59 -8.16 -8.19
CA TRP A 301 30.75 -7.40 -7.77
C TRP A 301 30.37 -6.34 -6.74
N TYR A 302 31.11 -6.28 -5.63
CA TYR A 302 30.89 -5.35 -4.55
C TYR A 302 32.10 -4.41 -4.39
N LYS A 303 31.87 -3.11 -4.28
CA LYS A 303 32.84 -2.12 -3.85
C LYS A 303 32.75 -1.87 -2.33
N ALA A 304 33.76 -1.25 -1.77
CA ALA A 304 33.80 -0.88 -0.35
C ALA A 304 32.54 -0.06 0.05
N GLY A 305 31.92 -0.41 1.15
CA GLY A 305 30.71 0.21 1.71
C GLY A 305 29.39 -0.44 1.27
N GLU A 306 29.38 -1.27 0.23
CA GLU A 306 28.12 -1.86 -0.27
C GLU A 306 27.63 -3.06 0.55
N LEU A 307 28.50 -3.69 1.33
CA LEU A 307 28.14 -4.80 2.21
C LEU A 307 27.74 -4.36 3.63
N ARG A 308 27.77 -3.07 3.95
CA ARG A 308 27.39 -2.54 5.28
C ARG A 308 25.95 -2.87 5.67
N SER A 309 25.04 -2.90 4.72
CA SER A 309 23.63 -3.27 4.95
C SER A 309 23.45 -4.74 5.29
N VAL A 310 24.42 -5.58 4.93
CA VAL A 310 24.45 -7.00 5.30
C VAL A 310 25.08 -7.16 6.68
N ASN A 311 26.33 -6.72 6.81
CA ASN A 311 27.07 -6.71 8.07
C ASN A 311 28.29 -5.78 7.95
N SER A 312 28.48 -4.87 8.93
CA SER A 312 29.58 -3.89 8.92
C SER A 312 30.96 -4.51 9.02
N ASP A 313 31.10 -5.63 9.75
CA ASP A 313 32.40 -6.29 9.96
C ASP A 313 32.81 -7.04 8.67
N ILE A 314 31.83 -7.62 7.95
CA ILE A 314 32.06 -8.17 6.62
C ILE A 314 32.50 -7.09 5.64
N ASP A 315 31.83 -5.94 5.62
CA ASP A 315 32.22 -4.83 4.73
C ASP A 315 33.64 -4.36 5.00
N THR A 316 34.00 -4.25 6.29
CA THR A 316 35.39 -3.89 6.72
C THR A 316 36.39 -4.95 6.26
N PHE A 317 36.12 -6.22 6.54
CA PHE A 317 37.01 -7.32 6.12
C PHE A 317 37.21 -7.32 4.59
N VAL A 318 36.12 -7.24 3.84
CA VAL A 318 36.17 -7.25 2.36
C VAL A 318 36.86 -6.01 1.82
N SER A 319 36.74 -4.86 2.46
CA SER A 319 37.39 -3.62 2.03
C SER A 319 38.91 -3.68 2.23
N GLU A 320 39.37 -4.25 3.34
CA GLU A 320 40.79 -4.29 3.74
C GLU A 320 41.60 -5.44 3.13
N ASN A 321 40.93 -6.53 2.68
CA ASN A 321 41.60 -7.72 2.18
C ASN A 321 41.29 -7.98 0.70
N ASN A 322 42.22 -8.54 -0.06
CA ASN A 322 42.05 -8.90 -1.47
C ASN A 322 41.72 -10.38 -1.70
N ALA A 323 41.89 -11.22 -0.71
CA ALA A 323 41.59 -12.66 -0.72
C ALA A 323 41.43 -13.16 0.71
N GLY A 324 40.89 -14.37 0.88
CA GLY A 324 40.78 -15.03 2.17
C GLY A 324 39.36 -15.18 2.68
N VAL A 325 39.25 -15.69 3.91
CA VAL A 325 37.99 -15.93 4.63
C VAL A 325 37.95 -15.11 5.89
N SER A 326 36.87 -14.44 6.18
CA SER A 326 36.71 -13.65 7.40
C SER A 326 36.59 -14.53 8.65
N PRO A 327 36.87 -14.01 9.87
CA PRO A 327 36.35 -14.60 11.08
C PRO A 327 34.83 -14.77 11.06
N VAL A 328 34.30 -15.55 11.97
CA VAL A 328 32.84 -15.62 12.21
C VAL A 328 32.43 -14.37 12.97
N TYR A 329 31.46 -13.64 12.42
CA TYR A 329 30.84 -12.48 13.06
C TYR A 329 29.43 -12.84 13.51
N GLN A 330 28.94 -12.16 14.54
CA GLN A 330 27.58 -12.29 15.04
C GLN A 330 26.93 -10.91 15.15
N SER A 331 25.73 -10.78 14.61
CA SER A 331 24.90 -9.59 14.79
C SER A 331 23.50 -10.04 15.23
N GLY A 332 23.14 -9.74 16.48
CA GLY A 332 21.91 -10.26 17.09
C GLY A 332 21.89 -11.78 17.12
N THR A 333 20.89 -12.36 16.45
CA THR A 333 20.70 -13.82 16.33
C THR A 333 21.33 -14.42 15.07
N THR A 334 21.99 -13.61 14.22
CA THR A 334 22.51 -14.07 12.93
C THR A 334 24.03 -14.15 12.95
N PHE A 335 24.56 -15.22 12.38
CA PHE A 335 25.99 -15.50 12.20
C PHE A 335 26.39 -15.27 10.75
N TYR A 336 27.59 -14.76 10.57
CA TYR A 336 28.14 -14.39 9.27
C TYR A 336 29.58 -14.83 9.12
N ALA A 337 29.95 -15.27 7.92
CA ALA A 337 31.31 -15.37 7.45
C ALA A 337 31.37 -15.00 5.98
N ALA A 338 32.45 -14.39 5.53
CA ALA A 338 32.66 -13.99 4.15
C ALA A 338 33.92 -14.64 3.57
N ARG A 339 33.85 -15.06 2.30
CA ARG A 339 35.01 -15.51 1.53
C ARG A 339 35.12 -14.68 0.26
N ILE A 340 36.27 -14.05 0.06
CA ILE A 340 36.57 -13.31 -1.15
C ILE A 340 36.90 -14.35 -2.25
N MET A 341 36.06 -14.42 -3.26
CA MET A 341 36.15 -15.38 -4.35
C MET A 341 36.99 -14.85 -5.51
N ASP A 342 36.89 -13.53 -5.75
CA ASP A 342 37.64 -12.85 -6.80
C ASP A 342 37.81 -11.37 -6.47
N SER A 343 38.83 -10.74 -7.05
CA SER A 343 39.15 -9.31 -6.89
C SER A 343 39.59 -8.71 -8.21
N ALA A 344 38.93 -7.65 -8.67
CA ALA A 344 39.24 -6.99 -9.92
C ALA A 344 39.04 -5.47 -9.84
N ASN A 345 39.73 -4.76 -10.73
CA ASN A 345 39.44 -3.35 -10.98
C ASN A 345 38.54 -3.28 -12.21
N ILE A 346 37.25 -3.04 -12.01
CA ILE A 346 36.24 -2.98 -13.05
C ILE A 346 35.40 -1.72 -12.91
N PRO A 347 34.76 -1.27 -14.01
CA PRO A 347 33.87 -0.09 -13.98
C PRO A 347 32.74 -0.22 -12.96
N ASP A 348 32.32 0.91 -12.40
CA ASP A 348 31.14 0.93 -11.53
C ASP A 348 29.86 0.87 -12.36
N SER A 349 29.88 1.45 -13.54
CA SER A 349 28.80 1.36 -14.52
C SER A 349 29.33 1.38 -15.95
N VAL A 350 28.57 0.78 -16.83
CA VAL A 350 28.86 0.67 -18.27
C VAL A 350 27.62 1.10 -19.07
N TYR A 351 27.87 1.77 -20.20
CA TYR A 351 26.82 2.10 -21.16
C TYR A 351 26.73 1.00 -22.19
N VAL A 352 25.59 0.34 -22.28
CA VAL A 352 25.40 -0.91 -23.03
C VAL A 352 24.43 -0.71 -24.18
N ARG A 353 24.70 -1.38 -25.30
CA ARG A 353 23.75 -1.59 -26.38
C ARG A 353 23.66 -3.05 -26.75
N HIS A 354 22.51 -3.49 -27.26
CA HIS A 354 22.28 -4.87 -27.63
C HIS A 354 21.42 -5.05 -28.88
N ILE A 355 21.49 -6.25 -29.46
CA ILE A 355 20.56 -6.79 -30.45
C ILE A 355 20.00 -8.06 -29.84
N MET A 356 18.72 -8.08 -29.47
CA MET A 356 18.06 -9.24 -28.88
C MET A 356 17.48 -10.12 -29.96
N LEU A 357 17.83 -11.41 -29.97
CA LEU A 357 17.41 -12.39 -30.94
C LEU A 357 16.60 -13.49 -30.24
N VAL A 358 15.49 -13.86 -30.85
CA VAL A 358 14.57 -14.90 -30.34
C VAL A 358 14.30 -15.95 -31.43
N GLY A 359 13.83 -17.13 -31.03
CA GLY A 359 13.50 -18.21 -31.95
C GLY A 359 14.65 -19.21 -32.19
N ASN A 360 14.40 -20.20 -33.04
CA ASN A 360 15.29 -21.36 -33.21
C ASN A 360 16.63 -21.00 -33.85
N ASP A 361 16.68 -19.96 -34.67
CA ASP A 361 17.89 -19.54 -35.40
C ASP A 361 18.67 -18.43 -34.69
N ALA A 362 18.18 -17.97 -33.51
CA ALA A 362 18.77 -16.87 -32.77
C ALA A 362 20.28 -17.00 -32.53
N LYS A 363 20.73 -18.20 -32.18
CA LYS A 363 22.15 -18.47 -31.95
C LYS A 363 22.99 -18.34 -33.21
N HIS A 364 22.56 -18.92 -34.34
CA HIS A 364 23.27 -18.81 -35.62
C HIS A 364 23.32 -17.37 -36.14
N LEU A 365 22.22 -16.62 -35.91
CA LEU A 365 22.16 -15.23 -36.28
C LEU A 365 23.07 -14.37 -35.38
N ALA A 366 23.14 -14.65 -34.08
CA ALA A 366 24.07 -14.00 -33.16
C ALA A 366 25.53 -14.25 -33.54
N ASP A 367 25.90 -15.52 -33.86
CA ASP A 367 27.23 -15.89 -34.31
C ASP A 367 27.65 -15.17 -35.63
N SER A 368 26.69 -14.90 -36.51
CA SER A 368 26.90 -14.11 -37.72
C SER A 368 27.02 -12.61 -37.43
N LEU A 369 26.10 -12.06 -36.62
CA LEU A 369 26.03 -10.62 -36.34
C LEU A 369 27.22 -10.14 -35.50
N VAL A 370 27.69 -10.90 -34.52
CA VAL A 370 28.81 -10.51 -33.65
C VAL A 370 30.09 -10.20 -34.41
N ASN A 371 30.28 -10.84 -35.59
CA ASN A 371 31.46 -10.67 -36.45
C ASN A 371 31.35 -9.47 -37.41
N VAL A 372 30.14 -8.99 -37.69
CA VAL A 372 29.90 -7.91 -38.68
C VAL A 372 29.47 -6.60 -38.04
N VAL A 373 28.95 -6.66 -36.80
CA VAL A 373 28.50 -5.48 -36.06
C VAL A 373 29.70 -4.62 -35.68
N ASN A 374 29.52 -3.30 -35.85
CA ASN A 374 30.52 -2.29 -35.50
C ASN A 374 29.84 -0.98 -35.12
N LYS A 375 30.64 0.02 -34.73
CA LYS A 375 30.12 1.31 -34.23
C LYS A 375 29.16 2.01 -35.22
N ASN A 376 29.36 1.84 -36.53
CA ASN A 376 28.60 2.59 -37.54
C ASN A 376 27.32 1.88 -37.99
N ASN A 377 27.23 0.55 -37.83
CA ASN A 377 26.08 -0.23 -38.30
C ASN A 377 25.24 -0.86 -37.19
N PHE A 378 25.62 -0.71 -35.91
CA PHE A 378 24.95 -1.38 -34.79
C PHE A 378 23.48 -1.03 -34.72
N SER A 379 23.13 0.27 -34.73
CA SER A 379 21.74 0.73 -34.65
C SER A 379 20.91 0.27 -35.86
N THR A 380 21.51 0.24 -37.06
CA THR A 380 20.84 -0.27 -38.26
C THR A 380 20.56 -1.78 -38.15
N LEU A 381 21.52 -2.55 -37.65
CA LEU A 381 21.36 -3.98 -37.46
C LEU A 381 20.41 -4.29 -36.31
N ALA A 382 20.40 -3.47 -35.23
CA ALA A 382 19.44 -3.56 -34.16
C ALA A 382 18.02 -3.29 -34.67
N ASN A 383 17.85 -2.30 -35.55
CA ASN A 383 16.55 -2.00 -36.14
C ASN A 383 16.06 -3.16 -37.03
N LEU A 384 16.96 -3.84 -37.75
CA LEU A 384 16.60 -4.96 -38.64
C LEU A 384 16.29 -6.25 -37.84
N TYR A 385 17.16 -6.61 -36.90
CA TYR A 385 17.19 -7.95 -36.32
C TYR A 385 16.75 -8.04 -34.85
N SER A 386 16.78 -6.92 -34.09
CA SER A 386 16.43 -7.00 -32.68
C SER A 386 14.93 -7.24 -32.48
N ALA A 387 14.60 -8.24 -31.68
CA ALA A 387 13.24 -8.44 -31.19
C ALA A 387 12.85 -7.39 -30.14
N ASP A 388 13.82 -6.74 -29.51
CA ASP A 388 13.59 -5.62 -28.60
C ASP A 388 13.60 -4.32 -29.39
N LYS A 389 12.39 -3.77 -29.62
CA LYS A 389 12.19 -2.48 -30.31
C LYS A 389 12.02 -1.31 -29.34
N GLY A 390 11.98 -1.58 -28.03
CA GLY A 390 11.76 -0.57 -26.98
C GLY A 390 13.02 0.18 -26.57
N ASN A 391 14.20 -0.39 -26.77
CA ASN A 391 15.46 0.19 -26.34
C ASN A 391 16.11 1.04 -27.44
N ALA A 392 15.89 2.35 -27.37
CA ALA A 392 16.42 3.35 -28.29
C ALA A 392 16.89 4.61 -27.55
N GLN A 393 17.63 4.46 -26.45
CA GLN A 393 18.16 5.61 -25.72
C GLN A 393 19.11 6.44 -26.60
N ASP A 394 19.13 7.73 -26.39
CA ASP A 394 19.86 8.72 -27.20
C ASP A 394 19.48 8.72 -28.71
N GLY A 395 18.27 8.17 -29.05
CA GLY A 395 17.76 8.11 -30.42
C GLY A 395 18.39 7.01 -31.29
N GLU A 396 19.20 6.11 -30.72
CA GLU A 396 19.84 5.00 -31.43
C GLU A 396 19.23 3.66 -31.00
N MET A 397 18.64 2.94 -31.92
CA MET A 397 18.07 1.61 -31.69
C MET A 397 19.12 0.65 -31.15
N GLY A 398 18.72 -0.11 -30.11
CA GLY A 398 19.57 -1.06 -29.41
C GLY A 398 20.29 -0.48 -28.19
N ASN A 399 20.30 0.84 -27.98
CA ASN A 399 20.86 1.44 -26.77
C ASN A 399 19.98 1.17 -25.56
N ILE A 400 20.50 0.41 -24.59
CA ILE A 400 19.83 0.16 -23.30
C ILE A 400 20.14 1.30 -22.31
N GLY A 401 21.35 1.86 -22.38
CA GLY A 401 21.81 2.91 -21.49
C GLY A 401 22.80 2.45 -20.42
N TRP A 402 22.93 3.24 -19.34
CA TRP A 402 23.84 2.92 -18.25
C TRP A 402 23.34 1.77 -17.41
N MET A 403 24.20 0.78 -17.21
CA MET A 403 23.99 -0.35 -16.30
C MET A 403 25.00 -0.31 -15.17
N SER A 404 24.51 -0.49 -13.95
CA SER A 404 25.29 -0.69 -12.74
C SER A 404 24.72 -1.88 -11.97
N LYS A 405 25.37 -2.33 -10.91
CA LYS A 405 24.86 -3.40 -10.06
C LYS A 405 23.38 -3.22 -9.66
N ASN A 406 22.97 -2.00 -9.33
CA ASN A 406 21.64 -1.71 -8.81
C ASN A 406 20.54 -1.66 -9.91
N ILE A 407 20.94 -1.46 -11.16
CA ILE A 407 20.05 -1.39 -12.33
C ILE A 407 20.47 -2.39 -13.40
N MET A 408 20.96 -3.56 -12.98
CA MET A 408 21.40 -4.62 -13.86
C MET A 408 20.23 -5.48 -14.32
N ILE A 409 20.10 -5.68 -15.63
CA ILE A 409 19.20 -6.68 -16.19
C ILE A 409 19.77 -8.06 -15.87
N LYS A 410 18.95 -8.92 -15.29
CA LYS A 410 19.38 -10.28 -14.92
C LYS A 410 19.92 -11.05 -16.13
N GLY A 411 21.16 -11.51 -16.02
CA GLY A 411 21.89 -12.17 -17.07
C GLY A 411 22.86 -11.26 -17.84
N PHE A 412 22.83 -9.93 -17.58
CA PHE A 412 23.77 -8.97 -18.18
C PHE A 412 25.00 -8.70 -17.30
N GLU A 413 25.16 -9.35 -16.18
CA GLU A 413 26.28 -9.16 -15.25
C GLU A 413 27.67 -9.16 -15.95
N PRO A 414 27.93 -9.99 -17.01
CA PRO A 414 29.22 -9.99 -17.70
C PRO A 414 29.59 -8.68 -18.40
N VAL A 415 28.65 -7.76 -18.64
CA VAL A 415 28.96 -6.48 -19.30
C VAL A 415 29.91 -5.60 -18.49
N LEU A 416 29.93 -5.74 -17.14
CA LEU A 416 30.86 -5.00 -16.28
C LEU A 416 32.33 -5.42 -16.48
N GLU A 417 32.55 -6.62 -16.95
CA GLU A 417 33.89 -7.19 -17.21
C GLU A 417 34.29 -7.10 -18.70
N ALA A 418 33.34 -6.75 -19.58
CA ALA A 418 33.53 -6.73 -21.00
C ALA A 418 34.41 -5.53 -21.46
N LYS A 419 35.19 -5.77 -22.52
CA LYS A 419 36.00 -4.70 -23.11
C LYS A 419 35.12 -3.71 -23.89
N VAL A 420 35.35 -2.42 -23.66
CA VAL A 420 34.68 -1.35 -24.40
C VAL A 420 34.94 -1.48 -25.90
N GLY A 421 33.89 -1.38 -26.69
CA GLY A 421 33.94 -1.43 -28.16
C GLY A 421 34.11 -2.83 -28.77
N VAL A 422 34.03 -3.90 -27.97
CA VAL A 422 34.14 -5.27 -28.43
C VAL A 422 32.81 -5.98 -28.28
N PRO A 423 32.09 -6.28 -29.39
CA PRO A 423 30.84 -7.03 -29.33
C PRO A 423 31.07 -8.48 -28.86
N PHE A 424 30.09 -9.02 -28.11
CA PHE A 424 30.09 -10.41 -27.66
C PHE A 424 28.67 -10.96 -27.55
N ILE A 425 28.54 -12.29 -27.47
CA ILE A 425 27.25 -12.96 -27.37
C ILE A 425 26.92 -13.21 -25.89
N LEU A 426 25.71 -12.89 -25.50
CA LEU A 426 25.17 -13.11 -24.15
C LEU A 426 23.84 -13.86 -24.26
N ASN A 427 23.65 -14.89 -23.44
CA ASN A 427 22.38 -15.62 -23.36
C ASN A 427 21.67 -15.29 -22.05
N THR A 428 20.42 -14.89 -22.14
CA THR A 428 19.57 -14.59 -20.98
C THR A 428 18.25 -15.37 -21.09
N GLN A 429 17.39 -15.22 -20.08
CA GLN A 429 16.03 -15.77 -20.14
C GLN A 429 15.14 -15.12 -21.23
N TYR A 430 15.55 -13.97 -21.77
CA TYR A 430 14.81 -13.24 -22.81
C TYR A 430 15.23 -13.62 -24.22
N GLY A 431 16.39 -14.27 -24.40
CA GLY A 431 16.90 -14.68 -25.69
C GLY A 431 18.43 -14.65 -25.77
N THR A 432 18.93 -14.73 -27.00
CA THR A 432 20.35 -14.55 -27.33
C THR A 432 20.60 -13.10 -27.72
N HIS A 433 21.61 -12.48 -27.15
CA HIS A 433 21.91 -11.06 -27.39
C HIS A 433 23.31 -10.92 -28.01
N VAL A 434 23.43 -10.04 -28.98
CA VAL A 434 24.74 -9.48 -29.39
C VAL A 434 24.88 -8.17 -28.62
N VAL A 435 25.85 -8.09 -27.72
CA VAL A 435 26.00 -6.98 -26.75
C VAL A 435 27.32 -6.27 -27.00
N GLU A 436 27.33 -4.94 -26.82
CA GLU A 436 28.56 -4.13 -26.85
C GLU A 436 28.51 -3.10 -25.69
N VAL A 437 29.61 -3.01 -24.96
CA VAL A 437 29.85 -1.92 -24.02
C VAL A 437 30.43 -0.73 -24.80
N VAL A 438 29.66 0.37 -24.86
CA VAL A 438 30.04 1.57 -25.63
C VAL A 438 30.94 2.49 -24.82
N LYS A 439 30.65 2.64 -23.53
CA LYS A 439 31.36 3.50 -22.58
C LYS A 439 31.41 2.81 -21.21
N ALA A 440 32.42 3.16 -20.43
CA ALA A 440 32.57 2.68 -19.06
C ALA A 440 33.07 3.81 -18.17
N THR A 441 32.70 3.78 -16.88
CA THR A 441 33.29 4.64 -15.85
C THR A 441 34.73 4.20 -15.54
N ALA A 442 35.49 5.04 -14.85
CA ALA A 442 36.82 4.67 -14.38
C ALA A 442 36.75 3.38 -13.53
N PRO A 443 37.68 2.42 -13.73
CA PRO A 443 37.68 1.19 -12.94
C PRO A 443 37.89 1.48 -11.45
N VAL A 444 37.14 0.78 -10.60
CA VAL A 444 37.27 0.80 -9.14
C VAL A 444 37.50 -0.61 -8.61
N ALA A 445 38.18 -0.73 -7.47
CA ALA A 445 38.41 -2.04 -6.86
C ALA A 445 37.09 -2.65 -6.42
N LYS A 446 36.79 -3.83 -6.93
CA LYS A 446 35.59 -4.61 -6.57
C LYS A 446 35.96 -6.06 -6.27
N LYS A 447 35.10 -6.71 -5.52
CA LYS A 447 35.30 -8.09 -5.09
C LYS A 447 34.03 -8.91 -5.26
N LYS A 448 34.17 -10.16 -5.72
CA LYS A 448 33.11 -11.17 -5.62
C LYS A 448 33.21 -11.83 -4.24
N VAL A 449 32.11 -11.85 -3.50
CA VAL A 449 32.12 -12.27 -2.11
C VAL A 449 31.04 -13.32 -1.87
N ALA A 450 31.45 -14.48 -1.40
CA ALA A 450 30.53 -15.46 -0.85
C ALA A 450 30.24 -15.09 0.62
N ILE A 451 28.96 -15.00 0.97
CA ILE A 451 28.55 -14.67 2.33
C ILE A 451 27.76 -15.85 2.89
N PHE A 452 28.34 -16.52 3.87
CA PHE A 452 27.66 -17.53 4.65
C PHE A 452 26.92 -16.81 5.79
N GLU A 453 25.61 -16.82 5.73
CA GLU A 453 24.68 -16.14 6.66
C GLU A 453 23.71 -17.17 7.22
N LYS A 454 23.57 -17.22 8.54
CA LYS A 454 22.64 -18.15 9.18
C LYS A 454 22.02 -17.53 10.43
N GLU A 455 20.70 -17.43 10.44
CA GLU A 455 19.95 -17.04 11.63
C GLU A 455 19.87 -18.22 12.61
N ALA A 456 19.89 -17.94 13.91
CA ALA A 456 19.74 -18.94 14.95
C ALA A 456 18.38 -19.62 14.86
N SER A 457 18.38 -20.95 14.78
CA SER A 457 17.17 -21.74 14.72
C SER A 457 16.53 -21.85 16.11
N ILE A 458 15.23 -21.63 16.18
CA ILE A 458 14.46 -21.79 17.42
C ILE A 458 14.24 -23.28 17.68
N SER A 459 14.57 -23.75 18.88
CA SER A 459 14.34 -25.13 19.29
C SER A 459 12.87 -25.36 19.65
N LYS A 460 12.44 -26.62 19.59
CA LYS A 460 11.08 -27.01 20.02
C LYS A 460 10.83 -26.73 21.51
N GLU A 461 11.86 -26.73 22.30
CA GLU A 461 11.83 -26.39 23.73
C GLU A 461 11.49 -24.91 23.93
N THR A 462 12.17 -24.03 23.20
CA THR A 462 11.91 -22.57 23.21
C THR A 462 10.50 -22.27 22.67
N GLU A 463 10.12 -22.87 21.54
CA GLU A 463 8.77 -22.73 20.98
C GLU A 463 7.69 -23.15 21.99
N ARG A 464 7.86 -24.30 22.65
CA ARG A 464 6.93 -24.78 23.69
C ARG A 464 6.86 -23.80 24.87
N ALA A 465 7.99 -23.31 25.34
CA ALA A 465 8.01 -22.40 26.47
C ALA A 465 7.27 -21.10 26.18
N ILE A 466 7.43 -20.52 24.98
CA ILE A 466 6.77 -19.29 24.55
C ILE A 466 5.27 -19.54 24.29
N SER A 467 4.94 -20.61 23.60
CA SER A 467 3.53 -20.97 23.32
C SER A 467 2.76 -21.28 24.60
N GLU A 468 3.40 -21.90 25.60
CA GLU A 468 2.79 -22.18 26.89
C GLU A 468 2.50 -20.90 27.68
N GLN A 469 3.37 -19.89 27.60
CA GLN A 469 3.09 -18.57 28.22
C GLN A 469 1.84 -17.93 27.59
N ALA A 470 1.73 -17.94 26.26
CA ALA A 470 0.55 -17.45 25.57
C ALA A 470 -0.71 -18.23 25.95
N ARG A 471 -0.57 -19.58 26.00
CA ARG A 471 -1.66 -20.50 26.38
C ARG A 471 -2.12 -20.30 27.81
N LEU A 472 -1.20 -20.08 28.75
CA LEU A 472 -1.54 -19.78 30.14
C LEU A 472 -2.33 -18.50 30.31
N LEU A 473 -1.95 -17.44 29.58
CA LEU A 473 -2.72 -16.19 29.54
C LEU A 473 -4.13 -16.45 29.00
N ALA A 474 -4.27 -17.12 27.85
CA ALA A 474 -5.55 -17.41 27.23
C ALA A 474 -6.46 -18.24 28.14
N VAL A 475 -5.96 -19.35 28.68
CA VAL A 475 -6.74 -20.26 29.56
C VAL A 475 -7.14 -19.56 30.84
N ARG A 476 -6.24 -18.85 31.50
CA ARG A 476 -6.55 -18.14 32.76
C ARG A 476 -7.53 -16.98 32.53
N SER A 477 -7.52 -16.38 31.34
CA SER A 477 -8.49 -15.34 30.97
C SER A 477 -9.92 -15.88 30.87
N GLN A 478 -10.11 -17.17 30.71
CA GLN A 478 -11.43 -17.84 30.64
C GLN A 478 -12.38 -17.15 29.62
N GLY A 479 -11.82 -16.63 28.53
CA GLY A 479 -12.55 -15.89 27.51
C GLY A 479 -13.12 -14.54 27.99
N LYS A 480 -12.62 -13.95 29.08
CA LYS A 480 -13.12 -12.70 29.66
C LYS A 480 -12.05 -11.61 29.70
N LEU A 481 -12.40 -10.41 29.26
CA LEU A 481 -11.56 -9.20 29.27
C LEU A 481 -11.02 -8.88 30.67
N ASP A 482 -11.88 -8.90 31.70
CA ASP A 482 -11.48 -8.50 33.06
C ASP A 482 -10.41 -9.46 33.62
N ASN A 483 -10.55 -10.76 33.40
CA ASN A 483 -9.56 -11.73 33.77
C ASN A 483 -8.25 -11.50 32.99
N PHE A 484 -8.35 -11.26 31.68
CA PHE A 484 -7.18 -10.94 30.84
C PHE A 484 -6.41 -9.75 31.42
N LYS A 485 -7.09 -8.64 31.72
CA LYS A 485 -6.47 -7.45 32.34
C LYS A 485 -5.79 -7.79 33.67
N THR A 486 -6.51 -8.45 34.58
CA THR A 486 -5.99 -8.81 35.90
C THR A 486 -4.74 -9.68 35.80
N ILE A 487 -4.72 -10.64 34.86
CA ILE A 487 -3.57 -11.53 34.68
C ILE A 487 -2.39 -10.74 34.10
N CYS A 488 -2.59 -9.92 33.08
CA CYS A 488 -1.55 -9.09 32.53
C CYS A 488 -0.92 -8.20 33.61
N ASP A 489 -1.74 -7.53 34.43
CA ASP A 489 -1.29 -6.63 35.49
C ASP A 489 -0.54 -7.37 36.62
N THR A 490 -0.98 -8.59 36.96
CA THR A 490 -0.37 -9.37 38.07
C THR A 490 0.87 -10.15 37.64
N THR A 491 0.99 -10.51 36.37
CA THR A 491 2.13 -11.29 35.84
C THR A 491 3.18 -10.42 35.14
N GLY A 492 2.91 -9.12 34.97
CA GLY A 492 3.79 -8.22 34.23
C GLY A 492 3.80 -8.42 32.72
N ILE A 493 2.81 -9.17 32.16
CA ILE A 493 2.68 -9.32 30.72
C ILE A 493 2.18 -8.00 30.13
N TYR A 494 2.97 -7.44 29.22
CA TYR A 494 2.64 -6.16 28.59
C TYR A 494 1.51 -6.30 27.60
N ALA A 495 0.35 -5.74 27.95
CA ALA A 495 -0.81 -5.67 27.06
C ALA A 495 -0.93 -4.28 26.42
N ARG A 496 -0.97 -4.24 25.11
CA ARG A 496 -1.13 -3.02 24.30
C ARG A 496 -2.59 -2.75 24.05
N SER A 497 -2.97 -1.46 23.98
CA SER A 497 -4.31 -1.02 23.55
C SER A 497 -4.24 -0.48 22.12
N LEU A 498 -5.22 -0.80 21.30
CA LEU A 498 -5.31 -0.32 19.93
C LEU A 498 -6.79 -0.19 19.53
N ASN A 499 -7.10 0.88 18.80
CA ASN A 499 -8.37 0.97 18.06
C ASN A 499 -8.13 0.43 16.66
N ILE A 500 -8.95 -0.54 16.22
CA ILE A 500 -8.82 -1.23 14.95
C ILE A 500 -10.10 -1.11 14.12
N THR A 501 -9.94 -1.03 12.81
CA THR A 501 -11.01 -1.15 11.83
C THR A 501 -10.98 -2.55 11.18
N GLU A 502 -11.97 -2.89 10.37
CA GLU A 502 -11.98 -4.15 9.62
C GLU A 502 -10.80 -4.26 8.62
N ALA A 503 -10.22 -3.14 8.23
CA ALA A 503 -9.06 -3.07 7.33
C ALA A 503 -7.70 -3.15 8.05
N THR A 504 -7.66 -3.20 9.39
CA THR A 504 -6.40 -3.23 10.14
C THR A 504 -5.72 -4.59 9.98
N GLU A 505 -4.48 -4.57 9.48
CA GLU A 505 -3.66 -5.75 9.25
C GLU A 505 -2.36 -5.72 10.06
N ASN A 506 -1.94 -4.51 10.49
CA ASN A 506 -0.66 -4.29 11.14
C ASN A 506 -0.86 -3.95 12.62
N TYR A 507 -0.06 -4.57 13.48
CA TYR A 507 -0.06 -4.41 14.93
C TYR A 507 1.31 -3.96 15.41
N GLY A 508 1.57 -2.66 15.31
CA GLY A 508 2.91 -2.09 15.48
C GLY A 508 3.81 -2.47 14.31
N ALA A 509 4.94 -3.12 14.59
CA ALA A 509 5.87 -3.61 13.56
C ALA A 509 5.46 -4.98 12.96
N ILE A 510 4.39 -5.61 13.47
CA ILE A 510 3.93 -6.92 13.00
C ILE A 510 2.93 -6.68 11.86
N SER A 511 3.27 -7.12 10.68
CA SER A 511 2.45 -7.05 9.48
C SER A 511 1.60 -8.31 9.30
N HIS A 512 0.58 -8.24 8.44
CA HIS A 512 -0.23 -9.39 8.00
C HIS A 512 -0.96 -10.17 9.12
N ALA A 513 -1.31 -9.51 10.24
CA ALA A 513 -2.01 -10.14 11.36
C ALA A 513 -3.56 -10.01 11.25
N LYS A 514 -4.10 -10.28 10.08
CA LYS A 514 -5.56 -10.22 9.81
C LYS A 514 -6.39 -11.14 10.70
N GLU A 515 -5.84 -12.25 11.15
CA GLU A 515 -6.49 -13.21 12.05
C GLU A 515 -6.92 -12.54 13.36
N VAL A 516 -6.12 -11.61 13.86
CA VAL A 516 -6.39 -10.83 15.07
C VAL A 516 -7.61 -9.92 14.86
N THR A 517 -7.61 -9.17 13.76
CA THR A 517 -8.73 -8.30 13.36
C THR A 517 -10.01 -9.11 13.16
N ARG A 518 -9.92 -10.20 12.41
CA ARG A 518 -11.04 -11.13 12.15
C ARG A 518 -11.64 -11.66 13.47
N TRP A 519 -10.80 -12.10 14.40
CA TRP A 519 -11.26 -12.55 15.69
C TRP A 519 -11.98 -11.43 16.45
N ALA A 520 -11.42 -10.23 16.50
CA ALA A 520 -11.97 -9.10 17.24
C ALA A 520 -13.34 -8.67 16.69
N PHE A 521 -13.53 -8.66 15.36
CA PHE A 521 -14.80 -8.29 14.74
C PHE A 521 -15.88 -9.36 14.86
N ASN A 522 -15.50 -10.62 14.99
CA ASN A 522 -16.42 -11.74 15.21
C ASN A 522 -16.85 -11.90 16.67
N ASN A 523 -16.24 -11.17 17.61
CA ASN A 523 -16.50 -11.30 19.03
C ASN A 523 -17.11 -10.00 19.62
N LYS A 524 -17.85 -10.18 20.74
CA LYS A 524 -18.49 -9.08 21.46
C LYS A 524 -17.51 -8.45 22.47
N PRO A 525 -17.72 -7.17 22.87
CA PRO A 525 -17.02 -6.58 24.01
C PRO A 525 -17.07 -7.46 25.27
N GLY A 526 -15.98 -7.44 26.03
CA GLY A 526 -15.82 -8.24 27.24
C GLY A 526 -15.28 -9.66 27.00
N LYS A 527 -15.02 -10.05 25.73
CA LYS A 527 -14.44 -11.34 25.38
C LYS A 527 -12.92 -11.28 25.23
N ALA A 528 -12.24 -12.38 25.61
CA ALA A 528 -10.82 -12.61 25.34
C ALA A 528 -10.66 -13.87 24.48
N SER A 529 -9.61 -13.92 23.66
CA SER A 529 -9.35 -14.99 22.71
C SER A 529 -8.61 -16.17 23.33
N ASP A 530 -8.66 -17.29 22.64
CA ASP A 530 -7.60 -18.28 22.68
C ASP A 530 -6.33 -17.71 22.01
N VAL A 531 -5.26 -18.50 21.95
CA VAL A 531 -4.03 -18.10 21.26
C VAL A 531 -4.29 -18.04 19.76
N ILE A 532 -3.95 -16.90 19.15
CA ILE A 532 -4.02 -16.69 17.71
C ILE A 532 -2.58 -16.68 17.17
N PRO A 533 -2.17 -17.70 16.39
CA PRO A 533 -0.86 -17.69 15.75
C PRO A 533 -0.86 -16.76 14.54
N VAL A 534 0.25 -16.05 14.34
CA VAL A 534 0.49 -15.13 13.20
C VAL A 534 1.88 -15.40 12.65
N ASP A 535 2.00 -15.60 11.33
CA ASP A 535 3.26 -15.80 10.58
C ASP A 535 4.20 -16.89 11.11
N ASN A 536 3.71 -17.85 11.88
CA ASN A 536 4.52 -18.82 12.62
C ASN A 536 5.63 -18.19 13.50
N LYS A 537 5.51 -16.91 13.80
CA LYS A 537 6.49 -16.09 14.54
C LYS A 537 5.90 -15.46 15.79
N TYR A 538 4.59 -15.29 15.84
CA TYR A 538 3.92 -14.55 16.90
C TYR A 538 2.71 -15.32 17.43
N TYR A 539 2.51 -15.26 18.74
CA TYR A 539 1.27 -15.71 19.38
C TYR A 539 0.57 -14.51 20.00
N PHE A 540 -0.65 -14.24 19.57
CA PHE A 540 -1.50 -13.19 20.12
C PHE A 540 -2.53 -13.76 21.08
N VAL A 541 -2.77 -13.03 22.18
CA VAL A 541 -3.99 -13.19 22.99
C VAL A 541 -4.67 -11.83 23.04
N VAL A 542 -5.91 -11.75 22.61
CA VAL A 542 -6.63 -10.51 22.32
C VAL A 542 -7.91 -10.42 23.15
N ALA A 543 -8.25 -9.24 23.60
CA ALA A 543 -9.53 -8.98 24.27
C ALA A 543 -10.23 -7.75 23.69
N VAL A 544 -11.54 -7.83 23.45
CA VAL A 544 -12.35 -6.71 22.93
C VAL A 544 -12.85 -5.88 24.10
N GLU A 545 -12.46 -4.60 24.15
CA GLU A 545 -12.92 -3.66 25.17
C GLU A 545 -14.24 -3.00 24.78
N LYS A 546 -14.29 -2.40 23.58
CA LYS A 546 -15.47 -1.71 23.07
C LYS A 546 -15.71 -2.04 21.61
N ALA A 547 -16.94 -1.86 21.18
CA ALA A 547 -17.35 -1.98 19.80
C ALA A 547 -18.11 -0.73 19.39
N HIS A 548 -17.55 -0.02 18.41
CA HIS A 548 -18.14 1.18 17.84
C HIS A 548 -18.81 0.83 16.52
N LYS A 549 -20.03 1.33 16.34
CA LYS A 549 -20.77 1.12 15.10
C LYS A 549 -20.33 2.14 14.04
N GLU A 550 -20.48 1.77 12.80
CA GLU A 550 -20.38 2.69 11.69
C GLU A 550 -21.41 3.83 11.79
N GLY A 551 -21.03 5.03 11.37
CA GLY A 551 -21.86 6.22 11.38
C GLY A 551 -21.37 7.27 12.36
N ILE A 552 -22.26 8.15 12.77
CA ILE A 552 -21.95 9.21 13.74
C ILE A 552 -22.09 8.63 15.14
N PRO A 553 -21.02 8.61 15.98
CA PRO A 553 -21.08 8.11 17.35
C PRO A 553 -21.99 8.96 18.20
N ALA A 554 -22.59 8.38 19.22
CA ALA A 554 -23.37 9.14 20.20
C ALA A 554 -22.44 10.09 20.97
N LEU A 555 -23.00 11.23 21.41
CA LEU A 555 -22.24 12.27 22.12
C LEU A 555 -21.44 11.72 23.31
N ASN A 556 -21.98 10.76 24.05
CA ASN A 556 -21.30 10.17 25.21
C ASN A 556 -20.03 9.36 24.83
N GLU A 557 -19.95 8.91 23.61
CA GLU A 557 -18.76 8.18 23.12
C GLU A 557 -17.58 9.11 22.81
N VAL A 558 -17.88 10.36 22.40
CA VAL A 558 -16.87 11.36 21.97
C VAL A 558 -16.82 12.55 22.96
N TYR A 559 -17.54 12.49 24.04
CA TYR A 559 -17.67 13.60 24.99
C TYR A 559 -16.33 14.09 25.56
N SER A 560 -15.44 13.17 25.94
CA SER A 560 -14.15 13.52 26.54
C SER A 560 -13.25 14.25 25.53
N ASP A 561 -13.27 13.80 24.29
CA ASP A 561 -12.43 14.34 23.21
C ASP A 561 -12.91 15.73 22.82
N ILE A 562 -14.23 15.88 22.65
CA ILE A 562 -14.87 17.17 22.39
C ILE A 562 -14.61 18.14 23.54
N ARG A 563 -14.78 17.69 24.79
CA ARG A 563 -14.51 18.53 25.97
C ARG A 563 -13.08 19.03 25.98
N SER A 564 -12.11 18.16 25.63
CA SER A 564 -10.68 18.51 25.54
C SER A 564 -10.44 19.52 24.43
N GLN A 565 -11.11 19.38 23.28
CA GLN A 565 -10.98 20.29 22.15
C GLN A 565 -11.58 21.66 22.48
N VAL A 566 -12.79 21.70 23.03
CA VAL A 566 -13.46 22.95 23.50
C VAL A 566 -12.66 23.63 24.60
N TYR A 567 -12.03 22.84 25.50
CA TYR A 567 -11.15 23.39 26.53
C TYR A 567 -9.96 24.13 25.91
N ARG A 568 -9.25 23.51 24.94
CA ARG A 568 -8.12 24.14 24.24
C ARG A 568 -8.53 25.43 23.55
N GLU A 569 -9.68 25.44 22.90
CA GLU A 569 -10.19 26.62 22.22
C GLU A 569 -10.50 27.76 23.21
N LYS A 570 -11.22 27.47 24.28
CA LYS A 570 -11.50 28.46 25.34
C LYS A 570 -10.24 28.93 26.07
N TYR A 571 -9.31 28.02 26.31
CA TYR A 571 -8.02 28.36 26.91
C TYR A 571 -7.23 29.32 26.00
N SER A 572 -7.15 29.03 24.72
CA SER A 572 -6.47 29.91 23.74
C SER A 572 -7.12 31.30 23.70
N GLN A 573 -8.45 31.39 23.71
CA GLN A 573 -9.18 32.66 23.73
C GLN A 573 -8.91 33.42 25.04
N LYS A 574 -8.95 32.73 26.20
CA LYS A 574 -8.59 33.34 27.48
C LYS A 574 -7.14 33.87 27.48
N ARG A 575 -6.19 33.04 27.01
CA ARG A 575 -4.78 33.46 26.91
C ARG A 575 -4.61 34.70 26.06
N ALA A 576 -5.33 34.81 24.94
CA ALA A 576 -5.30 36.01 24.10
C ALA A 576 -5.86 37.23 24.86
N ALA A 577 -6.96 37.06 25.63
CA ALA A 577 -7.48 38.13 26.45
C ALA A 577 -6.51 38.54 27.60
N ASP A 578 -5.84 37.59 28.24
CA ASP A 578 -4.83 37.85 29.27
C ASP A 578 -3.62 38.60 28.67
N VAL A 579 -3.18 38.23 27.44
CA VAL A 579 -2.13 38.94 26.73
C VAL A 579 -2.59 40.33 26.36
N ALA A 580 -3.82 40.54 25.89
CA ALA A 580 -4.35 41.85 25.57
C ALA A 580 -4.32 42.81 26.79
N ALA A 581 -4.71 42.32 27.96
CA ALA A 581 -4.66 43.10 29.19
C ALA A 581 -3.21 43.44 29.62
N GLN A 582 -2.25 42.53 29.37
CA GLN A 582 -0.84 42.78 29.73
C GLN A 582 -0.15 43.80 28.83
N ILE A 583 -0.54 43.90 27.57
CA ILE A 583 0.08 44.79 26.57
C ILE A 583 -0.72 46.07 26.36
N GLU A 584 -1.77 46.32 27.12
CA GLU A 584 -2.60 47.51 27.02
C GLU A 584 -1.74 48.82 27.13
N GLY A 585 -1.89 49.72 26.16
CA GLY A 585 -1.16 50.94 26.10
C GLY A 585 0.28 50.84 25.52
N LEU A 586 0.80 49.65 25.20
CA LEU A 586 2.07 49.50 24.55
C LEU A 586 1.97 49.78 23.04
N THR A 587 2.92 50.55 22.51
CA THR A 587 2.89 51.03 21.14
C THR A 587 4.07 50.55 20.27
N SER A 588 4.93 49.65 20.79
CA SER A 588 6.03 49.07 20.03
C SER A 588 6.13 47.57 20.24
N MET A 589 6.59 46.84 19.21
CA MET A 589 6.78 45.40 19.26
C MET A 589 7.84 44.99 20.31
N ASP A 590 8.89 45.80 20.46
CA ASP A 590 9.94 45.54 21.46
C ASP A 590 9.40 45.64 22.91
N ALA A 591 8.59 46.66 23.22
CA ALA A 591 7.98 46.82 24.54
C ALA A 591 6.99 45.68 24.81
N ILE A 592 6.27 45.20 23.81
CA ILE A 592 5.39 44.02 23.90
C ILE A 592 6.20 42.75 24.18
N ALA A 593 7.31 42.54 23.46
CA ALA A 593 8.18 41.40 23.63
C ALA A 593 8.78 41.36 25.05
N GLU A 594 9.30 42.54 25.52
CA GLU A 594 9.80 42.65 26.89
C GLU A 594 8.74 42.34 27.93
N LYS A 595 7.51 42.90 27.76
CA LYS A 595 6.41 42.67 28.68
C LYS A 595 5.98 41.22 28.77
N LEU A 596 5.99 40.53 27.64
CA LEU A 596 5.60 39.11 27.54
C LEU A 596 6.77 38.14 27.79
N ASN A 597 7.95 38.64 28.13
CA ASN A 597 9.18 37.86 28.26
C ASN A 597 9.41 36.95 27.03
N ALA A 598 9.25 37.51 25.87
CA ALA A 598 9.37 36.85 24.58
C ALA A 598 10.31 37.63 23.64
N THR A 599 10.53 37.16 22.45
CA THR A 599 11.35 37.84 21.41
C THR A 599 10.51 38.26 20.22
N VAL A 600 10.86 39.36 19.59
CA VAL A 600 10.31 39.71 18.30
C VAL A 600 10.92 38.81 17.24
N SER A 601 10.07 38.08 16.54
CA SER A 601 10.45 37.24 15.40
C SER A 601 9.93 37.86 14.11
N ASN A 602 10.68 37.65 13.03
CA ASN A 602 10.30 38.16 11.70
C ASN A 602 10.01 37.00 10.75
N LEU A 603 8.96 37.14 9.95
CA LEU A 603 8.60 36.26 8.87
C LEU A 603 8.52 37.07 7.57
N SER A 604 9.16 36.57 6.54
CA SER A 604 9.04 37.12 5.17
C SER A 604 8.03 36.27 4.40
N ASP A 605 7.39 36.92 3.43
CA ASP A 605 6.52 36.27 2.44
C ASP A 605 5.39 35.40 3.04
N VAL A 606 4.76 35.88 4.10
CA VAL A 606 3.59 35.22 4.68
C VAL A 606 2.43 35.23 3.68
N THR A 607 2.01 34.06 3.24
CA THR A 607 0.87 33.85 2.33
C THR A 607 -0.02 32.73 2.85
N PHE A 608 -1.19 32.53 2.23
CA PHE A 608 -2.04 31.36 2.51
C PHE A 608 -1.40 30.03 2.14
N SER A 609 -0.37 30.05 1.27
CA SER A 609 0.37 28.85 0.83
C SER A 609 1.59 28.55 1.69
N THR A 610 1.95 29.37 2.68
CA THR A 610 3.15 29.20 3.49
C THR A 610 3.00 28.05 4.46
N THR A 611 4.00 27.16 4.48
CA THR A 611 4.04 25.96 5.36
C THR A 611 4.95 26.10 6.58
N SER A 612 5.59 27.27 6.78
CA SER A 612 6.46 27.55 7.94
C SER A 612 5.63 27.65 9.23
N ALA A 613 6.16 27.14 10.33
CA ALA A 613 5.63 27.42 11.66
C ALA A 613 5.64 28.91 11.88
N PRO A 614 5.01 29.57 12.52
CA PRO A 614 3.71 29.92 12.96
C PRO A 614 2.70 30.21 11.81
N THR A 615 3.13 30.14 10.58
CA THR A 615 2.26 30.38 9.41
C THR A 615 1.32 29.20 9.11
N THR A 616 1.52 28.06 9.78
CA THR A 616 0.55 26.96 9.83
C THR A 616 -0.66 27.22 10.75
N GLU A 617 -0.68 28.38 11.43
CA GLU A 617 -1.81 28.84 12.25
C GLU A 617 -2.81 29.61 11.36
N PRO A 618 -3.95 29.02 10.98
CA PRO A 618 -4.89 29.69 10.06
C PRO A 618 -5.42 31.03 10.58
N ALA A 619 -5.65 31.13 11.92
CA ALA A 619 -6.11 32.37 12.55
C ALA A 619 -5.07 33.48 12.42
N PHE A 620 -3.78 33.20 12.62
CA PHE A 620 -2.69 34.16 12.44
C PHE A 620 -2.56 34.61 10.98
N VAL A 621 -2.51 33.67 10.05
CA VAL A 621 -2.40 33.96 8.60
C VAL A 621 -3.59 34.83 8.13
N GLY A 622 -4.81 34.47 8.53
CA GLY A 622 -6.02 35.23 8.20
C GLY A 622 -6.00 36.65 8.78
N ALA A 623 -5.49 36.81 10.01
CA ALA A 623 -5.34 38.12 10.63
C ALA A 623 -4.27 38.97 9.92
N VAL A 624 -3.12 38.39 9.54
CA VAL A 624 -2.06 39.05 8.75
C VAL A 624 -2.61 39.51 7.41
N ALA A 625 -3.37 38.70 6.69
CA ALA A 625 -3.95 39.03 5.41
C ALA A 625 -4.84 40.29 5.47
N SER A 626 -5.59 40.47 6.58
CA SER A 626 -6.55 41.58 6.75
C SER A 626 -6.00 42.80 7.51
N ALA A 627 -4.85 42.68 8.18
CA ALA A 627 -4.29 43.74 8.99
C ALA A 627 -3.81 44.95 8.16
N LYS A 628 -3.85 46.13 8.73
CA LYS A 628 -3.28 47.32 8.11
C LYS A 628 -1.76 47.34 8.31
N GLU A 629 -1.04 47.72 7.26
CA GLU A 629 0.40 47.91 7.29
C GLU A 629 0.81 48.95 8.35
N GLY A 630 1.87 48.67 9.11
CA GLY A 630 2.39 49.53 10.18
C GLY A 630 1.59 49.45 11.48
N ALA A 631 0.39 48.86 11.51
CA ALA A 631 -0.42 48.79 12.72
C ALA A 631 -0.10 47.49 13.53
N ILE A 632 0.07 47.66 14.85
CA ILE A 632 0.16 46.52 15.76
C ILE A 632 -1.23 45.90 15.85
N THR A 633 -1.32 44.62 15.59
CA THR A 633 -2.56 43.84 15.52
C THR A 633 -2.51 42.65 16.45
N GLY A 634 -3.62 42.28 17.00
CA GLY A 634 -3.75 41.15 17.94
C GLY A 634 -4.01 41.62 19.37
N PRO A 635 -3.99 40.71 20.36
CA PRO A 635 -3.58 39.30 20.25
C PRO A 635 -4.58 38.44 19.46
N VAL A 636 -4.05 37.58 18.60
CA VAL A 636 -4.81 36.57 17.87
C VAL A 636 -4.64 35.23 18.57
N ALA A 637 -5.75 34.59 18.96
CA ALA A 637 -5.72 33.26 19.57
C ALA A 637 -5.42 32.19 18.53
N GLY A 638 -4.33 31.48 18.70
CA GLY A 638 -3.93 30.34 17.88
C GLY A 638 -3.83 29.04 18.69
N ILE A 639 -3.57 27.94 18.01
CA ILE A 639 -3.40 26.61 18.62
C ILE A 639 -2.11 26.58 19.45
N MET A 640 -1.01 27.08 18.92
CA MET A 640 0.30 27.07 19.59
C MET A 640 0.49 28.22 20.58
N GLY A 641 -0.19 29.34 20.39
CA GLY A 641 -0.04 30.50 21.24
C GLY A 641 -0.94 31.68 20.85
N SER A 642 -0.77 32.78 21.57
CA SER A 642 -1.39 34.08 21.25
C SER A 642 -0.37 34.94 20.51
N TYR A 643 -0.77 35.50 19.38
CA TYR A 643 0.11 36.23 18.46
C TYR A 643 -0.23 37.71 18.45
N VAL A 644 0.76 38.55 18.72
CA VAL A 644 0.70 40.01 18.48
C VAL A 644 1.68 40.31 17.36
N PHE A 645 1.26 41.02 16.32
CA PHE A 645 2.08 41.24 15.15
C PHE A 645 1.89 42.59 14.52
N GLN A 646 2.85 42.98 13.67
CA GLN A 646 2.83 44.16 12.83
C GLN A 646 3.20 43.73 11.42
N VAL A 647 2.40 44.14 10.43
CA VAL A 647 2.74 44.00 9.02
C VAL A 647 3.70 45.13 8.63
N ASN A 648 4.93 44.78 8.28
CA ASN A 648 5.98 45.74 7.95
C ASN A 648 5.95 46.20 6.47
N GLY A 649 5.38 45.35 5.62
CA GLY A 649 5.21 45.66 4.20
C GLY A 649 4.44 44.54 3.51
N ARG A 650 3.89 44.85 2.36
CA ARG A 650 3.19 43.89 1.48
C ARG A 650 3.79 43.93 0.11
N ASP A 651 3.97 42.77 -0.47
CA ASP A 651 4.50 42.60 -1.82
C ASP A 651 3.64 41.63 -2.63
N MET A 652 3.86 41.65 -3.93
CA MET A 652 3.28 40.71 -4.87
C MET A 652 4.39 39.80 -5.37
N GLY A 653 4.41 38.57 -4.91
CA GLY A 653 5.33 37.54 -5.40
C GLY A 653 4.96 37.02 -6.79
N SER A 654 5.76 36.12 -7.28
CA SER A 654 5.52 35.38 -8.53
C SER A 654 5.60 33.84 -8.34
N TYR A 655 5.24 33.39 -7.15
CA TYR A 655 5.36 31.99 -6.75
C TYR A 655 4.28 31.10 -7.37
N PHE A 656 3.10 31.66 -7.61
CA PHE A 656 1.95 30.98 -8.13
C PHE A 656 1.61 31.50 -9.53
N THR A 657 1.77 30.65 -10.52
CA THR A 657 1.63 30.99 -11.93
C THR A 657 0.26 30.54 -12.49
N GLU A 658 0.00 30.88 -13.76
CA GLU A 658 -1.17 30.38 -14.51
C GLU A 658 -1.16 28.85 -14.61
N ASP A 659 0.04 28.26 -14.73
CA ASP A 659 0.18 26.80 -14.80
C ASP A 659 -0.05 26.14 -13.44
N ASP A 660 0.33 26.79 -12.35
CA ASP A 660 0.00 26.33 -10.99
C ASP A 660 -1.51 26.39 -10.72
N ALA A 661 -2.18 27.44 -11.19
CA ALA A 661 -3.63 27.56 -11.10
C ALA A 661 -4.35 26.44 -11.89
N LYS A 662 -3.86 26.11 -13.08
CA LYS A 662 -4.35 24.96 -13.88
C LYS A 662 -4.05 23.64 -13.20
N ALA A 663 -2.85 23.45 -12.66
CA ALA A 663 -2.45 22.24 -11.96
C ALA A 663 -3.26 22.02 -10.67
N ALA A 664 -3.57 23.09 -9.93
CA ALA A 664 -4.45 23.05 -8.76
C ALA A 664 -5.86 22.61 -9.15
N GLN A 665 -6.40 23.10 -10.26
CA GLN A 665 -7.67 22.70 -10.83
C GLN A 665 -7.66 21.21 -11.20
N THR A 666 -6.62 20.74 -11.90
CA THR A 666 -6.49 19.32 -12.28
C THR A 666 -6.40 18.41 -11.05
N ARG A 667 -5.71 18.85 -10.00
CA ARG A 667 -5.63 18.12 -8.73
C ARG A 667 -6.99 18.00 -8.05
N PHE A 668 -7.80 19.04 -8.12
CA PHE A 668 -9.17 19.06 -7.59
C PHE A 668 -10.08 18.09 -8.35
N VAL A 669 -9.94 18.03 -9.67
CA VAL A 669 -10.66 17.10 -10.55
C VAL A 669 -10.33 15.65 -10.19
N ASN A 670 -9.06 15.30 -10.04
CA ASN A 670 -8.64 13.95 -9.64
C ASN A 670 -9.16 13.57 -8.24
N TYR A 671 -9.32 14.53 -7.36
CA TYR A 671 -9.92 14.32 -6.05
C TYR A 671 -11.44 14.08 -6.13
N TYR A 672 -12.13 14.77 -7.05
CA TYR A 672 -13.57 14.56 -7.28
C TYR A 672 -13.88 13.15 -7.79
N ASP A 673 -13.03 12.54 -8.61
CA ASP A 673 -13.22 11.17 -9.09
C ASP A 673 -13.29 10.18 -7.91
N GLN A 674 -12.36 10.29 -6.98
CA GLN A 674 -12.33 9.46 -5.78
C GLN A 674 -13.52 9.75 -4.85
N MET A 675 -13.87 11.02 -4.66
CA MET A 675 -15.05 11.41 -3.87
C MET A 675 -16.34 10.90 -4.47
N LEU A 676 -16.48 10.95 -5.78
CA LEU A 676 -17.69 10.53 -6.46
C LEU A 676 -17.94 9.04 -6.27
N MET A 677 -16.89 8.22 -6.41
CA MET A 677 -16.95 6.78 -6.16
C MET A 677 -17.24 6.49 -4.68
N ALA A 678 -16.62 7.23 -3.76
CA ALA A 678 -16.89 7.10 -2.33
C ALA A 678 -18.35 7.46 -1.98
N VAL A 679 -18.90 8.53 -2.58
CA VAL A 679 -20.31 8.93 -2.38
C VAL A 679 -21.27 7.91 -2.94
N MET A 680 -21.00 7.32 -4.11
CA MET A 680 -21.80 6.21 -4.66
C MET A 680 -21.79 5.00 -3.72
N ALA A 681 -20.63 4.67 -3.17
CA ALA A 681 -20.45 3.49 -2.33
C ALA A 681 -20.99 3.67 -0.89
N ASP A 682 -21.09 4.88 -0.36
CA ASP A 682 -21.31 5.22 1.06
C ASP A 682 -22.46 4.41 1.67
N LYS A 683 -23.58 4.24 1.15
CA LYS A 683 -24.67 3.41 1.73
C LYS A 683 -25.01 2.17 0.90
N ALA A 684 -24.44 2.11 -0.29
CA ALA A 684 -24.75 1.08 -1.27
C ALA A 684 -23.82 -0.13 -1.16
N VAL A 685 -22.62 0.03 -0.60
CA VAL A 685 -21.64 -1.04 -0.44
C VAL A 685 -21.39 -1.30 1.04
N LYS A 686 -21.53 -2.56 1.43
CA LYS A 686 -21.08 -3.06 2.72
C LYS A 686 -20.07 -4.16 2.49
N ASP A 687 -18.83 -3.93 2.88
CA ASP A 687 -17.73 -4.87 2.76
C ASP A 687 -17.47 -5.57 4.10
N ASN A 688 -17.64 -6.89 4.14
CA ASN A 688 -17.37 -7.71 5.31
C ASN A 688 -16.26 -8.73 5.03
N ARG A 689 -15.51 -8.58 3.92
CA ARG A 689 -14.48 -9.55 3.49
C ARG A 689 -13.42 -9.81 4.55
N ALA A 690 -13.06 -8.79 5.34
CA ALA A 690 -12.12 -8.93 6.45
C ALA A 690 -12.51 -10.00 7.50
N ARG A 691 -13.76 -10.47 7.50
CA ARG A 691 -14.21 -11.55 8.38
C ARG A 691 -13.86 -12.94 7.86
N PHE A 692 -13.53 -13.04 6.59
CA PHE A 692 -13.33 -14.30 5.89
C PHE A 692 -11.89 -14.50 5.41
N TYR A 693 -11.20 -13.39 5.11
CA TYR A 693 -9.88 -13.40 4.48
C TYR A 693 -8.84 -12.65 5.30
#